data_034b14f7c70de2bd253dba6c9f665968
#
_entry.id   034b14f7c70de2bd253dba6c9f665968
#
_cell.length_a   1.000
_cell.length_b   1.000
_cell.length_c   1.000
_cell.angle_alpha   90.00
_cell.angle_beta   90.00
_cell.angle_gamma   90.00
#
_symmetry.space_group_name_H-M   'P 1'
#
loop_
_entity.id
_entity.type
_entity.pdbx_description
1 polymer ?
#
loop_
_entity_poly.entity_id
_entity_poly.type
_entity_poly.pdbx_seq_one_letter_code
_entity_poly.pdbx_strand_id
1 'polypeptide(L)'
;MSPTRTSRGRSPVARPLVVALSALLPLVAAAQETPAAKDPVALDALQVTAQRRVENAKDVPVAISAIQGEKLDVLGSAGDDIRFLAARVPSLNIESSYGRAFPRFYIRGLGNTDFDLNASQPVSLVYDDVVQESPLLKGFPLFDLAGVEVLRGPQGTLFGRNTPAGVVKFDSARPSQDADGYVRVGYGTYNSWNVQGAYGGPLTDRWSARVSAIYQRRDDWVDNTRAGAPNSGFEGYDEAAGRVQFLYEGDDFEALFNLHKRKLNGTARLFRANIIEKGGNALVENFDRDKVANDGVNFSDLETWGGSARLQWNLGSVTLHSITGYETAESLNRGDIDGGYGAAFLGAGNSGPGLIPFPSESADGLPHHRQWTQEFRVESNEWGRFDWQAGVFYFDEDVTINNFNYDSLTPGNPQTGHVVQQQRNKAWAVFASGDFDVTDRFKLRAGVRYTQDKKDFSASVLQQTPGGTPVSGPYLANTDVNDVSWDVSGVYKLTDNVNAYARVAKGFRAPSIQGRLAFAPGLSQADSEKVISYEAGIKADLFERRARLGFSVFRYDVDGQQLIAVGGGNNTATLLNADKTIGQGVELDLEAYLADNVLLTFGSSYNDTEIKDKNLAVAICGGGCTITDPTTIINGGTYALVNGNPLPQAPKWIHNATLRVGFPLSDGSELYAYTDWAYRSAVNFFIYESPEFRGRSSLEGGLRLGYNWDYGQYDVAVFGRNLTNQTRVVGAIDFNNLTGFLNEPRTWGVEFTAKF
;
A
#
# COMPACT_ATOMS: atom_id res chain seq x y z
N MET A 1 22.36 55.18 -16.57
CA MET A 1 23.08 54.80 -17.80
C MET A 1 23.54 53.39 -17.62
N SER A 2 23.22 52.52 -18.51
CA SER A 2 23.41 51.06 -18.58
C SER A 2 22.58 50.24 -17.61
N PRO A 3 21.74 49.33 -18.11
CA PRO A 3 20.87 48.47 -17.33
C PRO A 3 21.52 47.13 -17.02
N THR A 4 21.40 46.69 -15.80
CA THR A 4 21.77 45.35 -15.30
C THR A 4 20.81 44.30 -15.81
N ARG A 5 21.34 43.29 -16.50
CA ARG A 5 20.61 42.08 -16.93
C ARG A 5 20.33 41.19 -15.74
N THR A 6 19.06 40.91 -15.48
CA THR A 6 18.62 39.83 -14.61
C THR A 6 18.69 38.50 -15.33
N SER A 7 19.53 37.60 -14.86
CA SER A 7 19.60 36.20 -15.31
C SER A 7 18.44 35.41 -14.71
N ARG A 8 17.51 34.95 -15.54
CA ARG A 8 16.52 33.94 -15.16
C ARG A 8 17.22 32.58 -15.03
N GLY A 9 17.24 32.05 -13.83
CA GLY A 9 17.67 30.68 -13.55
C GLY A 9 16.77 29.67 -14.25
N ARG A 10 17.35 28.84 -15.11
CA ARG A 10 16.70 27.69 -15.71
C ARG A 10 16.82 26.51 -14.74
N SER A 11 15.71 25.91 -14.36
CA SER A 11 15.61 24.65 -13.62
C SER A 11 16.26 23.51 -14.42
N PRO A 12 17.13 22.71 -13.83
CA PRO A 12 17.67 21.53 -14.50
C PRO A 12 16.78 20.32 -14.20
N VAL A 13 15.78 20.07 -15.05
CA VAL A 13 15.02 18.83 -15.00
C VAL A 13 15.13 18.17 -16.37
N ALA A 14 15.54 16.91 -16.39
CA ALA A 14 15.57 15.97 -17.51
C ALA A 14 16.90 15.74 -18.27
N ARG A 15 18.00 15.49 -17.57
CA ARG A 15 19.22 15.02 -18.26
C ARG A 15 19.79 13.64 -17.90
N PRO A 16 19.42 12.93 -16.81
CA PRO A 16 20.05 11.61 -16.58
C PRO A 16 19.39 10.43 -17.32
N LEU A 17 18.12 10.51 -17.70
CA LEU A 17 17.43 9.34 -18.31
C LEU A 17 17.86 9.09 -19.78
N VAL A 18 18.16 10.15 -20.54
CA VAL A 18 18.54 10.03 -21.95
C VAL A 18 19.99 9.55 -22.12
N VAL A 19 20.86 9.82 -21.16
CA VAL A 19 22.28 9.40 -21.23
C VAL A 19 22.46 7.92 -20.90
N ALA A 20 21.62 7.34 -20.04
CA ALA A 20 21.69 5.91 -19.73
C ALA A 20 21.19 5.03 -20.89
N LEU A 21 20.18 5.48 -21.65
CA LEU A 21 19.67 4.75 -22.81
C LEU A 21 20.63 4.81 -24.01
N SER A 22 21.37 5.91 -24.18
CA SER A 22 22.31 6.07 -25.32
C SER A 22 23.62 5.31 -25.14
N ALA A 23 23.98 4.89 -23.94
CA ALA A 23 25.19 4.08 -23.69
C ALA A 23 25.03 2.59 -24.01
N LEU A 24 23.80 2.09 -24.17
CA LEU A 24 23.50 0.67 -24.42
C LEU A 24 23.28 0.36 -25.93
N LEU A 25 23.15 1.38 -26.78
CA LEU A 25 22.86 1.20 -28.21
C LEU A 25 24.02 0.72 -29.11
N PRO A 26 25.32 0.84 -28.81
CA PRO A 26 26.37 0.37 -29.73
C PRO A 26 26.69 -1.13 -29.62
N LEU A 27 26.10 -1.91 -28.72
CA LEU A 27 26.41 -3.35 -28.53
C LEU A 27 25.55 -4.29 -29.39
N VAL A 28 24.54 -3.79 -30.09
CA VAL A 28 23.59 -4.64 -30.86
C VAL A 28 24.03 -4.89 -32.31
N ALA A 29 25.14 -4.30 -32.78
CA ALA A 29 25.52 -4.29 -34.22
C ALA A 29 26.50 -5.41 -34.66
N ALA A 30 26.74 -6.43 -33.85
CA ALA A 30 27.77 -7.44 -34.18
C ALA A 30 27.34 -8.90 -34.03
N ALA A 31 26.17 -9.30 -34.51
CA ALA A 31 25.85 -10.71 -34.74
C ALA A 31 24.75 -10.85 -35.79
N GLN A 32 25.10 -11.00 -37.04
CA GLN A 32 24.23 -11.46 -38.11
C GLN A 32 24.74 -12.77 -38.68
N GLU A 33 24.28 -13.88 -38.14
CA GLU A 33 24.03 -15.08 -38.92
C GLU A 33 22.52 -15.33 -38.87
N THR A 34 21.92 -15.47 -40.04
CA THR A 34 20.45 -15.60 -40.22
C THR A 34 20.01 -17.04 -39.88
N PRO A 35 19.46 -17.33 -38.68
CA PRO A 35 18.74 -18.57 -38.43
C PRO A 35 17.32 -18.47 -38.98
N ALA A 36 16.72 -19.63 -39.32
CA ALA A 36 15.32 -19.75 -39.72
C ALA A 36 14.42 -18.94 -38.75
N ALA A 37 13.45 -18.22 -39.31
CA ALA A 37 12.52 -17.38 -38.57
C ALA A 37 11.89 -18.20 -37.45
N LYS A 38 12.32 -17.97 -36.21
CA LYS A 38 11.56 -18.39 -35.03
C LYS A 38 10.29 -17.53 -34.99
N ASP A 39 9.18 -18.12 -34.59
CA ASP A 39 7.97 -17.35 -34.31
C ASP A 39 8.33 -16.19 -33.36
N PRO A 40 7.84 -14.98 -33.64
CA PRO A 40 8.16 -13.82 -32.80
C PRO A 40 7.67 -14.06 -31.38
N VAL A 41 8.51 -13.71 -30.38
CA VAL A 41 8.13 -13.80 -28.96
C VAL A 41 6.94 -12.88 -28.72
N ALA A 42 5.85 -13.45 -28.20
CA ALA A 42 4.61 -12.73 -27.89
C ALA A 42 4.35 -12.74 -26.37
N LEU A 43 3.64 -11.72 -25.88
CA LEU A 43 3.14 -11.67 -24.52
C LEU A 43 2.01 -12.70 -24.37
N ASP A 44 2.03 -13.42 -23.27
CA ASP A 44 0.90 -14.28 -22.89
C ASP A 44 -0.36 -13.45 -22.63
N ALA A 45 -1.54 -14.07 -22.79
CA ALA A 45 -2.77 -13.41 -22.42
C ALA A 45 -2.76 -13.12 -20.92
N LEU A 46 -2.91 -11.85 -20.53
CA LEU A 46 -2.93 -11.46 -19.13
C LEU A 46 -4.29 -11.85 -18.51
N GLN A 47 -4.29 -12.94 -17.75
CA GLN A 47 -5.45 -13.34 -16.98
C GLN A 47 -5.52 -12.58 -15.67
N VAL A 48 -6.72 -12.14 -15.29
CA VAL A 48 -7.01 -11.43 -14.05
C VAL A 48 -8.29 -11.97 -13.40
N THR A 49 -8.42 -11.76 -12.11
CA THR A 49 -9.59 -12.19 -11.32
C THR A 49 -10.36 -11.00 -10.74
N ALA A 50 -10.18 -9.85 -11.34
CA ALA A 50 -10.75 -8.55 -10.94
C ALA A 50 -12.28 -8.55 -10.78
N GLN A 51 -12.97 -9.44 -11.47
CA GLN A 51 -14.45 -9.57 -11.42
C GLN A 51 -14.89 -10.85 -10.69
N ARG A 52 -14.04 -11.40 -9.82
CA ARG A 52 -14.26 -12.68 -9.13
C ARG A 52 -14.38 -13.88 -10.08
N ARG A 53 -14.00 -13.70 -11.34
CA ARG A 53 -13.89 -14.70 -12.40
C ARG A 53 -12.55 -14.52 -13.12
N VAL A 54 -12.03 -15.59 -13.68
CA VAL A 54 -10.83 -15.54 -14.54
C VAL A 54 -11.23 -14.96 -15.88
N GLU A 55 -10.74 -13.80 -16.22
CA GLU A 55 -11.01 -13.10 -17.48
C GLU A 55 -9.71 -12.54 -18.07
N ASN A 56 -9.69 -12.31 -19.40
CA ASN A 56 -8.58 -11.57 -20.00
C ASN A 56 -8.65 -10.10 -19.57
N ALA A 57 -7.54 -9.56 -19.10
CA ALA A 57 -7.46 -8.16 -18.64
C ALA A 57 -7.94 -7.14 -19.68
N LYS A 58 -7.79 -7.46 -20.98
CA LYS A 58 -8.28 -6.64 -22.09
C LYS A 58 -9.81 -6.50 -22.10
N ASP A 59 -10.53 -7.52 -21.64
CA ASP A 59 -12.00 -7.58 -21.69
C ASP A 59 -12.66 -7.02 -20.42
N VAL A 60 -11.88 -6.72 -19.40
CA VAL A 60 -12.37 -6.18 -18.11
C VAL A 60 -12.50 -4.65 -18.18
N PRO A 61 -13.68 -4.05 -17.95
CA PRO A 61 -13.93 -2.60 -18.08
C PRO A 61 -13.52 -1.79 -16.85
N VAL A 62 -12.28 -1.98 -16.39
CA VAL A 62 -11.69 -1.23 -15.27
C VAL A 62 -10.20 -1.05 -15.50
N ALA A 63 -9.64 0.07 -15.04
CA ALA A 63 -8.20 0.27 -15.01
C ALA A 63 -7.58 -0.73 -14.02
N ILE A 64 -6.77 -1.64 -14.53
CA ILE A 64 -6.11 -2.71 -13.76
C ILE A 64 -4.65 -2.83 -14.16
N SER A 65 -3.78 -3.01 -13.17
CA SER A 65 -2.40 -3.42 -13.37
C SER A 65 -2.16 -4.73 -12.65
N ALA A 66 -1.48 -5.66 -13.31
CA ALA A 66 -1.06 -6.93 -12.70
C ALA A 66 0.47 -7.02 -12.67
N ILE A 67 1.00 -7.58 -11.58
CA ILE A 67 2.42 -7.88 -11.39
C ILE A 67 2.52 -9.38 -11.16
N GLN A 68 3.16 -10.08 -12.07
CA GLN A 68 3.27 -11.54 -12.08
C GLN A 68 4.67 -11.97 -12.52
N GLY A 69 5.02 -13.23 -12.28
CA GLY A 69 6.23 -13.88 -12.76
C GLY A 69 7.52 -13.16 -12.34
N GLU A 70 8.51 -13.10 -13.23
CA GLU A 70 9.84 -12.53 -12.98
C GLU A 70 9.79 -11.09 -12.42
N LYS A 71 8.83 -10.27 -12.89
CA LYS A 71 8.65 -8.90 -12.38
C LYS A 71 8.33 -8.88 -10.88
N LEU A 72 7.47 -9.78 -10.41
CA LEU A 72 7.14 -9.90 -8.99
C LEU A 72 8.34 -10.40 -8.19
N ASP A 73 9.05 -11.41 -8.71
CA ASP A 73 10.23 -12.00 -8.09
C ASP A 73 11.35 -10.96 -7.90
N VAL A 74 11.63 -10.15 -8.93
CA VAL A 74 12.68 -9.12 -8.88
C VAL A 74 12.31 -7.97 -7.96
N LEU A 75 11.07 -7.48 -8.01
CA LEU A 75 10.62 -6.40 -7.16
C LEU A 75 10.55 -6.79 -5.68
N GLY A 76 10.20 -8.04 -5.37
CA GLY A 76 10.16 -8.58 -4.01
C GLY A 76 11.52 -9.06 -3.48
N SER A 77 12.61 -8.96 -4.26
CA SER A 77 13.96 -9.32 -3.82
C SER A 77 14.48 -8.33 -2.76
N ALA A 78 15.56 -8.68 -2.07
CA ALA A 78 16.22 -7.85 -1.05
C ALA A 78 15.51 -7.74 0.32
N GLY A 79 14.42 -8.46 0.55
CA GLY A 79 13.70 -8.41 1.83
C GLY A 79 12.88 -7.14 2.03
N ASP A 80 12.53 -6.44 0.96
CA ASP A 80 11.63 -5.29 1.02
C ASP A 80 10.22 -5.73 1.43
N ASP A 81 9.52 -4.88 2.18
CA ASP A 81 8.11 -5.11 2.53
C ASP A 81 7.16 -4.60 1.44
N ILE A 82 5.86 -4.76 1.65
CA ILE A 82 4.81 -4.41 0.69
C ILE A 82 4.89 -2.96 0.16
N ARG A 83 5.58 -2.04 0.87
CA ARG A 83 5.80 -0.65 0.45
C ARG A 83 6.64 -0.54 -0.83
N PHE A 84 7.35 -1.60 -1.22
CA PHE A 84 8.07 -1.59 -2.51
C PHE A 84 7.12 -1.38 -3.71
N LEU A 85 5.84 -1.72 -3.59
CA LEU A 85 4.84 -1.47 -4.64
C LEU A 85 4.55 0.03 -4.86
N ALA A 86 4.91 0.91 -3.90
CA ALA A 86 4.70 2.35 -4.02
C ALA A 86 5.35 2.91 -5.28
N ALA A 87 4.56 3.65 -6.06
CA ALA A 87 4.94 4.23 -7.35
C ALA A 87 5.38 3.22 -8.44
N ARG A 88 5.33 1.90 -8.20
CA ARG A 88 5.60 0.86 -9.22
C ARG A 88 4.36 0.38 -9.96
N VAL A 89 3.21 0.94 -9.59
CA VAL A 89 1.94 0.83 -10.30
C VAL A 89 1.40 2.25 -10.49
N PRO A 90 0.82 2.61 -11.65
CA PRO A 90 0.19 3.91 -11.84
C PRO A 90 -0.85 4.21 -10.75
N SER A 91 -0.86 5.44 -10.26
CA SER A 91 -1.76 5.95 -9.22
C SER A 91 -1.68 5.26 -7.85
N LEU A 92 -0.75 4.33 -7.61
CA LEU A 92 -0.57 3.66 -6.33
C LEU A 92 0.56 4.32 -5.53
N ASN A 93 0.24 4.83 -4.34
CA ASN A 93 1.21 5.23 -3.31
C ASN A 93 1.00 4.41 -2.05
N ILE A 94 2.08 4.12 -1.31
CA ILE A 94 2.03 3.39 -0.04
C ILE A 94 3.04 4.04 0.90
N GLU A 95 2.63 4.27 2.14
CA GLU A 95 3.52 4.77 3.19
C GLU A 95 3.18 4.11 4.53
N SER A 96 3.97 4.36 5.56
CA SER A 96 3.74 3.83 6.91
C SER A 96 4.39 4.71 7.96
N SER A 97 3.70 4.91 9.07
CA SER A 97 4.26 5.49 10.30
C SER A 97 4.81 4.43 11.27
N TYR A 98 4.47 3.15 11.05
CA TYR A 98 4.88 2.01 11.90
C TYR A 98 5.79 1.02 11.15
N GLY A 99 6.58 1.52 10.17
CA GLY A 99 7.49 0.69 9.40
C GLY A 99 6.77 -0.45 8.66
N ARG A 100 7.21 -1.68 8.88
CA ARG A 100 6.67 -2.89 8.22
C ARG A 100 5.31 -3.33 8.75
N ALA A 101 4.85 -2.80 9.89
CA ALA A 101 3.66 -3.31 10.58
C ALA A 101 2.35 -2.72 10.05
N PHE A 102 2.32 -1.47 9.59
CA PHE A 102 1.08 -0.75 9.27
C PHE A 102 1.20 0.03 7.95
N PRO A 103 1.14 -0.63 6.78
CA PRO A 103 1.11 0.06 5.50
C PRO A 103 -0.24 0.72 5.23
N ARG A 104 -0.22 1.95 4.70
CA ARG A 104 -1.39 2.71 4.25
C ARG A 104 -1.33 2.88 2.74
N PHE A 105 -2.42 2.55 2.08
CA PHE A 105 -2.54 2.51 0.63
C PHE A 105 -3.35 3.69 0.13
N TYR A 106 -2.88 4.28 -0.97
CA TYR A 106 -3.52 5.41 -1.65
C TYR A 106 -3.63 5.07 -3.14
N ILE A 107 -4.84 5.11 -3.68
CA ILE A 107 -5.11 4.93 -5.11
C ILE A 107 -5.79 6.20 -5.64
N ARG A 108 -5.24 6.78 -6.71
CA ARG A 108 -5.72 8.06 -7.27
C ARG A 108 -5.82 9.18 -6.22
N GLY A 109 -4.93 9.17 -5.23
CA GLY A 109 -4.91 10.11 -4.11
C GLY A 109 -5.90 9.83 -2.99
N LEU A 110 -6.85 8.91 -3.17
CA LEU A 110 -7.75 8.48 -2.09
C LEU A 110 -7.05 7.50 -1.17
N GLY A 111 -6.92 7.83 0.09
CA GLY A 111 -6.28 7.05 1.14
C GLY A 111 -6.68 7.55 2.53
N ASN A 112 -5.99 7.08 3.55
CA ASN A 112 -6.24 7.50 4.93
C ASN A 112 -4.92 7.69 5.67
N THR A 113 -4.66 8.90 6.14
CA THR A 113 -3.48 9.24 6.95
C THR A 113 -3.67 8.96 8.44
N ASP A 114 -4.85 8.52 8.87
CA ASP A 114 -5.10 8.11 10.25
C ASP A 114 -4.23 6.91 10.61
N PHE A 115 -3.57 7.03 11.75
CA PHE A 115 -2.64 6.03 12.29
C PHE A 115 -3.23 5.23 13.45
N ASP A 116 -4.51 5.43 13.81
CA ASP A 116 -5.16 4.60 14.82
C ASP A 116 -5.41 3.18 14.28
N LEU A 117 -5.25 2.17 15.15
CA LEU A 117 -5.29 0.76 14.75
C LEU A 117 -6.69 0.28 14.31
N ASN A 118 -7.76 1.05 14.61
CA ASN A 118 -9.12 0.82 14.12
C ASN A 118 -9.48 1.64 12.86
N ALA A 119 -8.52 2.40 12.32
CA ALA A 119 -8.77 3.29 11.19
C ALA A 119 -9.06 2.51 9.91
N SER A 120 -10.28 2.59 9.39
CA SER A 120 -10.62 2.00 8.09
C SER A 120 -9.97 2.75 6.94
N GLN A 121 -9.61 2.04 5.88
CA GLN A 121 -8.93 2.60 4.71
C GLN A 121 -9.83 2.49 3.47
N PRO A 122 -9.84 3.48 2.56
CA PRO A 122 -10.64 3.46 1.34
C PRO A 122 -10.08 2.54 0.25
N VAL A 123 -8.88 1.98 0.45
CA VAL A 123 -8.28 0.92 -0.36
C VAL A 123 -8.36 -0.39 0.41
N SER A 124 -9.08 -1.36 -0.11
CA SER A 124 -9.15 -2.70 0.47
C SER A 124 -7.99 -3.57 -0.01
N LEU A 125 -7.45 -4.37 0.90
CA LEU A 125 -6.60 -5.50 0.56
C LEU A 125 -7.41 -6.78 0.60
N VAL A 126 -7.19 -7.62 -0.41
CA VAL A 126 -7.78 -8.96 -0.49
C VAL A 126 -6.65 -9.97 -0.66
N TYR A 127 -6.56 -10.93 0.25
CA TYR A 127 -5.58 -12.00 0.20
C TYR A 127 -6.33 -13.33 0.06
N ASP A 128 -6.08 -14.06 -1.04
CA ASP A 128 -6.77 -15.32 -1.37
C ASP A 128 -8.30 -15.25 -1.18
N ASP A 129 -8.93 -14.21 -1.75
CA ASP A 129 -10.36 -13.87 -1.66
C ASP A 129 -10.86 -13.39 -0.27
N VAL A 130 -10.02 -13.33 0.76
CA VAL A 130 -10.36 -12.82 2.09
C VAL A 130 -9.93 -11.37 2.23
N VAL A 131 -10.89 -10.49 2.58
CA VAL A 131 -10.60 -9.08 2.85
C VAL A 131 -9.77 -8.93 4.14
N GLN A 132 -8.72 -8.11 4.09
CA GLN A 132 -7.87 -7.75 5.22
C GLN A 132 -8.29 -6.37 5.72
N GLU A 133 -9.13 -6.29 6.75
CA GLU A 133 -9.65 -5.00 7.24
C GLU A 133 -8.63 -4.28 8.11
N SER A 134 -8.13 -4.95 9.16
CA SER A 134 -7.14 -4.36 10.05
C SER A 134 -5.89 -3.93 9.30
N PRO A 135 -5.40 -2.70 9.53
CA PRO A 135 -4.16 -2.23 8.91
C PRO A 135 -2.94 -3.14 9.18
N LEU A 136 -2.91 -3.82 10.33
CA LEU A 136 -1.81 -4.74 10.69
C LEU A 136 -1.79 -6.02 9.86
N LEU A 137 -2.95 -6.47 9.35
CA LEU A 137 -3.03 -7.61 8.43
C LEU A 137 -2.52 -7.25 7.03
N LYS A 138 -2.60 -5.97 6.64
CA LYS A 138 -2.24 -5.49 5.29
C LYS A 138 -0.74 -5.56 4.98
N GLY A 139 0.11 -5.74 5.98
CA GLY A 139 1.57 -5.83 5.83
C GLY A 139 2.11 -7.25 5.69
N PHE A 140 1.28 -8.26 5.42
CA PHE A 140 1.76 -9.65 5.28
C PHE A 140 2.86 -9.76 4.20
N PRO A 141 3.99 -10.47 4.45
CA PRO A 141 5.09 -10.57 3.51
C PRO A 141 4.66 -11.21 2.18
N LEU A 142 5.25 -10.74 1.10
CA LEU A 142 4.93 -11.21 -0.25
C LEU A 142 5.91 -12.32 -0.64
N PHE A 143 5.48 -13.56 -0.59
CA PHE A 143 6.24 -14.73 -1.01
C PHE A 143 5.31 -15.80 -1.59
N ASP A 144 5.80 -16.55 -2.55
CA ASP A 144 5.09 -17.64 -3.20
C ASP A 144 3.70 -17.22 -3.69
N LEU A 145 3.68 -16.14 -4.49
CA LEU A 145 2.47 -15.57 -5.07
C LEU A 145 2.34 -15.92 -6.54
N ALA A 146 1.11 -16.17 -6.99
CA ALA A 146 0.75 -16.24 -8.40
C ALA A 146 0.72 -14.84 -9.03
N GLY A 147 0.30 -13.81 -8.26
CA GLY A 147 0.27 -12.45 -8.74
C GLY A 147 -0.28 -11.43 -7.76
N VAL A 148 -0.14 -10.18 -8.14
CA VAL A 148 -0.71 -9.01 -7.47
C VAL A 148 -1.52 -8.23 -8.49
N GLU A 149 -2.79 -7.95 -8.20
CA GLU A 149 -3.69 -7.15 -9.03
C GLU A 149 -4.04 -5.85 -8.31
N VAL A 150 -3.95 -4.72 -9.01
CA VAL A 150 -4.36 -3.41 -8.50
C VAL A 150 -5.51 -2.89 -9.35
N LEU A 151 -6.71 -2.88 -8.75
CA LEU A 151 -7.94 -2.39 -9.36
C LEU A 151 -8.17 -0.95 -8.90
N ARG A 152 -8.23 -0.02 -9.84
CA ARG A 152 -8.35 1.41 -9.55
C ARG A 152 -9.80 1.89 -9.68
N GLY A 153 -10.20 2.82 -8.81
CA GLY A 153 -11.58 3.32 -8.71
C GLY A 153 -12.51 2.38 -7.95
N PRO A 154 -13.77 2.80 -7.71
CA PRO A 154 -14.70 2.09 -6.82
C PRO A 154 -14.94 0.63 -7.23
N GLN A 155 -14.82 -0.27 -6.25
CA GLN A 155 -15.05 -1.71 -6.41
C GLN A 155 -16.15 -2.24 -5.47
N GLY A 156 -17.06 -1.35 -5.05
CA GLY A 156 -18.07 -1.63 -4.02
C GLY A 156 -19.01 -2.78 -4.35
N THR A 157 -19.32 -3.04 -5.61
CA THR A 157 -20.27 -4.08 -6.02
C THR A 157 -19.80 -5.47 -5.62
N LEU A 158 -18.60 -5.87 -5.99
CA LEU A 158 -18.08 -7.24 -5.76
C LEU A 158 -17.20 -7.37 -4.52
N PHE A 159 -16.47 -6.30 -4.14
CA PHE A 159 -15.54 -6.34 -3.00
C PHE A 159 -16.11 -5.66 -1.74
N GLY A 160 -17.18 -4.90 -1.89
CA GLY A 160 -17.96 -4.40 -0.77
C GLY A 160 -17.50 -3.06 -0.21
N ARG A 161 -17.74 -2.86 1.10
CA ARG A 161 -17.42 -1.62 1.81
C ARG A 161 -15.91 -1.35 1.83
N ASN A 162 -15.56 -0.11 2.07
CA ASN A 162 -14.16 0.33 2.21
C ASN A 162 -13.30 0.09 0.94
N THR A 163 -13.97 0.12 -0.24
CA THR A 163 -13.34 -0.01 -1.56
C THR A 163 -13.61 1.17 -2.50
N PRO A 164 -13.89 2.39 -2.00
CA PRO A 164 -14.20 3.50 -2.90
C PRO A 164 -12.99 3.98 -3.71
N ALA A 165 -11.77 3.75 -3.25
CA ALA A 165 -10.55 4.09 -3.97
C ALA A 165 -10.08 2.95 -4.90
N GLY A 166 -10.28 1.71 -4.49
CA GLY A 166 -9.85 0.54 -5.23
C GLY A 166 -9.54 -0.67 -4.35
N VAL A 167 -8.95 -1.68 -4.98
CA VAL A 167 -8.56 -2.95 -4.33
C VAL A 167 -7.14 -3.31 -4.75
N VAL A 168 -6.33 -3.79 -3.80
CA VAL A 168 -5.09 -4.49 -4.06
C VAL A 168 -5.31 -5.96 -3.69
N LYS A 169 -5.21 -6.85 -4.68
CA LYS A 169 -5.46 -8.27 -4.53
C LYS A 169 -4.17 -9.06 -4.64
N PHE A 170 -3.97 -9.99 -3.73
CA PHE A 170 -2.85 -10.93 -3.71
C PHE A 170 -3.38 -12.34 -3.84
N ASP A 171 -2.85 -13.08 -4.80
CA ASP A 171 -3.17 -14.48 -5.00
C ASP A 171 -1.94 -15.33 -4.75
N SER A 172 -2.03 -16.27 -3.82
CA SER A 172 -1.00 -17.25 -3.53
C SER A 172 -0.85 -18.26 -4.67
N ALA A 173 0.36 -18.78 -4.86
CA ALA A 173 0.55 -19.98 -5.67
C ALA A 173 -0.24 -21.14 -5.06
N ARG A 174 -1.05 -21.82 -5.88
CA ARG A 174 -1.94 -22.90 -5.44
C ARG A 174 -1.19 -24.25 -5.45
N PRO A 175 -1.60 -25.21 -4.60
CA PRO A 175 -1.22 -26.60 -4.78
C PRO A 175 -1.65 -27.13 -6.16
N SER A 176 -0.90 -28.06 -6.72
CA SER A 176 -1.19 -28.73 -7.99
C SER A 176 -0.85 -30.22 -7.94
N GLN A 177 -1.30 -30.97 -8.94
CA GLN A 177 -0.91 -32.38 -9.09
C GLN A 177 0.50 -32.54 -9.68
N ASP A 178 1.11 -31.47 -10.18
CA ASP A 178 2.50 -31.44 -10.58
C ASP A 178 3.36 -31.00 -9.39
N ALA A 179 4.38 -31.81 -9.05
CA ALA A 179 5.31 -31.46 -8.00
C ALA A 179 6.23 -30.32 -8.47
N ASP A 180 6.22 -29.20 -7.74
CA ASP A 180 7.06 -28.05 -7.99
C ASP A 180 7.55 -27.41 -6.70
N GLY A 181 8.68 -26.75 -6.77
CA GLY A 181 9.20 -26.02 -5.63
C GLY A 181 10.35 -25.09 -5.98
N TYR A 182 10.70 -24.27 -5.01
CA TYR A 182 11.89 -23.45 -5.11
C TYR A 182 12.47 -23.13 -3.74
N VAL A 183 13.75 -22.80 -3.72
CA VAL A 183 14.45 -22.19 -2.59
C VAL A 183 15.19 -20.97 -3.10
N ARG A 184 15.06 -19.85 -2.38
CA ARG A 184 15.76 -18.60 -2.65
C ARG A 184 16.49 -18.14 -1.40
N VAL A 185 17.77 -17.79 -1.54
CA VAL A 185 18.62 -17.32 -0.43
C VAL A 185 19.32 -16.04 -0.88
N GLY A 186 19.07 -14.96 -0.17
CA GLY A 186 19.69 -13.64 -0.39
C GLY A 186 20.51 -13.20 0.82
N TYR A 187 21.63 -12.51 0.56
CA TYR A 187 22.46 -11.86 1.57
C TYR A 187 22.89 -10.49 1.08
N GLY A 188 22.86 -9.49 1.96
CA GLY A 188 23.16 -8.12 1.53
C GLY A 188 23.64 -7.17 2.63
N THR A 189 23.63 -5.90 2.29
CA THR A 189 24.01 -4.77 3.15
C THR A 189 23.29 -4.83 4.48
N TYR A 190 23.94 -4.36 5.56
CA TYR A 190 23.45 -4.41 6.95
C TYR A 190 23.20 -5.85 7.45
N ASN A 191 24.04 -6.78 7.01
CA ASN A 191 23.93 -8.21 7.37
C ASN A 191 22.51 -8.76 7.13
N SER A 192 21.86 -8.28 6.05
CA SER A 192 20.51 -8.69 5.72
C SER A 192 20.48 -10.09 5.12
N TRP A 193 19.51 -10.89 5.56
CA TRP A 193 19.19 -12.20 5.03
C TRP A 193 17.76 -12.24 4.55
N ASN A 194 17.55 -12.88 3.40
CA ASN A 194 16.24 -13.22 2.88
C ASN A 194 16.28 -14.69 2.45
N VAL A 195 15.56 -15.54 3.15
CA VAL A 195 15.45 -16.96 2.84
C VAL A 195 13.98 -17.28 2.64
N GLN A 196 13.63 -17.77 1.46
CA GLN A 196 12.25 -18.18 1.18
C GLN A 196 12.25 -19.45 0.35
N GLY A 197 11.15 -20.19 0.44
CA GLY A 197 10.94 -21.35 -0.38
C GLY A 197 9.53 -21.88 -0.30
N ALA A 198 9.20 -22.69 -1.29
CA ALA A 198 7.95 -23.40 -1.37
C ALA A 198 8.17 -24.78 -1.96
N TYR A 199 7.32 -25.71 -1.57
CA TYR A 199 7.22 -27.02 -2.20
C TYR A 199 5.76 -27.48 -2.19
N GLY A 200 5.29 -27.96 -3.33
CA GLY A 200 3.96 -28.51 -3.50
C GLY A 200 3.94 -29.75 -4.37
N GLY A 201 2.83 -30.47 -4.35
CA GLY A 201 2.63 -31.63 -5.19
C GLY A 201 1.47 -32.51 -4.71
N PRO A 202 1.25 -33.64 -5.39
CA PRO A 202 0.17 -34.57 -5.10
C PRO A 202 0.35 -35.28 -3.77
N LEU A 203 -0.72 -35.41 -3.01
CA LEU A 203 -0.86 -36.33 -1.88
C LEU A 203 -1.58 -37.60 -2.29
N THR A 204 -2.58 -37.45 -3.18
CA THR A 204 -3.34 -38.51 -3.85
C THR A 204 -3.79 -37.99 -5.22
N ASP A 205 -4.46 -38.81 -6.02
CA ASP A 205 -5.01 -38.41 -7.31
C ASP A 205 -5.99 -37.20 -7.26
N ARG A 206 -6.49 -36.86 -6.06
CA ARG A 206 -7.46 -35.76 -5.86
C ARG A 206 -7.00 -34.72 -4.84
N TRP A 207 -5.97 -35.00 -4.08
CA TRP A 207 -5.44 -34.08 -3.09
C TRP A 207 -4.04 -33.64 -3.46
N SER A 208 -3.80 -32.37 -3.42
CA SER A 208 -2.46 -31.78 -3.46
C SER A 208 -2.25 -30.86 -2.27
N ALA A 209 -1.00 -30.60 -1.93
CA ALA A 209 -0.61 -29.69 -0.86
C ALA A 209 0.54 -28.80 -1.30
N ARG A 210 0.65 -27.61 -0.68
CA ARG A 210 1.78 -26.70 -0.84
C ARG A 210 2.14 -26.09 0.50
N VAL A 211 3.44 -26.07 0.80
CA VAL A 211 4.00 -25.39 1.97
C VAL A 211 4.93 -24.32 1.49
N SER A 212 4.80 -23.12 2.00
CA SER A 212 5.70 -22.02 1.69
C SER A 212 6.10 -21.26 2.96
N ALA A 213 7.31 -20.72 2.99
CA ALA A 213 7.84 -19.98 4.12
C ALA A 213 8.83 -18.91 3.66
N ILE A 214 8.94 -17.86 4.48
CA ILE A 214 9.94 -16.81 4.33
C ILE A 214 10.51 -16.46 5.70
N TYR A 215 11.82 -16.19 5.73
CA TYR A 215 12.53 -15.59 6.85
C TYR A 215 13.36 -14.43 6.33
N GLN A 216 13.17 -13.26 6.92
CA GLN A 216 13.88 -12.04 6.58
C GLN A 216 14.44 -11.40 7.83
N ARG A 217 15.69 -10.96 7.77
CA ARG A 217 16.27 -10.18 8.86
C ARG A 217 17.22 -9.12 8.30
N ARG A 218 17.38 -8.04 9.04
CA ARG A 218 18.36 -6.99 8.79
C ARG A 218 18.81 -6.40 10.12
N ASP A 219 20.10 -6.20 10.28
CA ASP A 219 20.62 -5.49 11.44
C ASP A 219 20.26 -4.01 11.38
N ASP A 220 20.30 -3.33 12.52
CA ASP A 220 20.10 -1.88 12.60
C ASP A 220 21.08 -1.14 11.69
N TRP A 221 20.59 -0.14 10.97
CA TRP A 221 21.43 0.67 10.10
C TRP A 221 21.53 2.14 10.59
N VAL A 222 20.84 2.49 11.66
CA VAL A 222 20.90 3.79 12.31
C VAL A 222 21.49 3.60 13.70
N ASP A 223 22.63 4.25 13.95
CA ASP A 223 23.29 4.21 15.25
C ASP A 223 22.67 5.22 16.22
N ASN A 224 22.44 4.80 17.46
CA ASN A 224 22.08 5.70 18.54
C ASN A 224 23.32 6.22 19.25
N THR A 225 23.59 7.51 19.10
CA THR A 225 24.78 8.17 19.69
C THR A 225 24.60 8.56 21.15
N ARG A 226 23.40 8.42 21.71
CA ARG A 226 23.12 8.78 23.11
C ARG A 226 23.65 7.72 24.05
N ALA A 227 24.56 8.13 24.91
CA ALA A 227 25.15 7.23 25.91
C ALA A 227 24.10 6.80 26.95
N GLY A 228 24.01 5.47 27.20
CA GLY A 228 23.08 4.88 28.15
C GLY A 228 21.64 4.76 27.68
N ALA A 229 21.36 5.05 26.41
CA ALA A 229 20.04 4.86 25.84
C ALA A 229 19.64 3.36 25.82
N PRO A 230 18.33 3.05 25.92
CA PRO A 230 17.86 1.66 25.93
C PRO A 230 18.09 0.92 24.60
N ASN A 231 18.05 1.62 23.47
CA ASN A 231 18.35 1.08 22.15
C ASN A 231 19.70 1.61 21.65
N SER A 232 20.58 0.72 21.16
CA SER A 232 21.86 1.08 20.55
C SER A 232 21.74 1.38 19.05
N GLY A 233 20.69 0.93 18.39
CA GLY A 233 20.43 1.13 16.98
C GLY A 233 18.96 1.01 16.64
N PHE A 234 18.63 1.31 15.37
CA PHE A 234 17.25 1.35 14.88
C PHE A 234 17.13 0.90 13.41
N GLU A 235 15.90 0.65 12.99
CA GLU A 235 15.47 0.29 11.65
C GLU A 235 15.91 -1.13 11.23
N GLY A 236 16.31 -1.97 12.21
CA GLY A 236 16.50 -3.40 12.03
C GLY A 236 15.20 -4.18 12.23
N TYR A 237 15.14 -5.40 11.72
CA TYR A 237 14.00 -6.27 11.88
C TYR A 237 14.37 -7.76 11.75
N ASP A 238 13.50 -8.61 12.31
CA ASP A 238 13.48 -10.07 12.18
C ASP A 238 12.04 -10.47 11.90
N GLU A 239 11.80 -11.11 10.75
CA GLU A 239 10.45 -11.41 10.27
C GLU A 239 10.39 -12.82 9.71
N ALA A 240 9.43 -13.62 10.19
CA ALA A 240 9.13 -14.94 9.68
C ALA A 240 7.66 -15.06 9.32
N ALA A 241 7.36 -15.69 8.19
CA ALA A 241 6.00 -16.06 7.82
C ALA A 241 5.97 -17.41 7.12
N GLY A 242 4.82 -18.08 7.22
CA GLY A 242 4.60 -19.36 6.57
C GLY A 242 3.15 -19.56 6.20
N ARG A 243 2.93 -20.42 5.22
CA ARG A 243 1.62 -20.80 4.71
C ARG A 243 1.60 -22.29 4.36
N VAL A 244 0.47 -22.93 4.67
CA VAL A 244 0.18 -24.31 4.28
C VAL A 244 -1.16 -24.36 3.59
N GLN A 245 -1.22 -24.97 2.42
CA GLN A 245 -2.42 -25.08 1.63
C GLN A 245 -2.70 -26.56 1.30
N PHE A 246 -3.98 -26.91 1.26
CA PHE A 246 -4.48 -28.20 0.79
C PHE A 246 -5.56 -27.95 -0.23
N LEU A 247 -5.43 -28.57 -1.40
CA LEU A 247 -6.39 -28.51 -2.48
C LEU A 247 -6.97 -29.90 -2.73
N TYR A 248 -8.28 -29.99 -2.72
CA TYR A 248 -9.03 -31.15 -3.21
C TYR A 248 -9.67 -30.83 -4.56
N GLU A 249 -9.47 -31.67 -5.53
CA GLU A 249 -10.05 -31.56 -6.88
C GLU A 249 -10.83 -32.84 -7.18
N GLY A 250 -12.17 -32.72 -7.17
CA GLY A 250 -13.11 -33.78 -7.60
C GLY A 250 -13.70 -33.43 -8.96
N ASP A 251 -14.61 -34.27 -9.43
CA ASP A 251 -15.20 -34.09 -10.75
C ASP A 251 -16.05 -32.80 -10.84
N ASP A 252 -16.84 -32.51 -9.83
CA ASP A 252 -17.71 -31.33 -9.73
C ASP A 252 -17.48 -30.47 -8.50
N PHE A 253 -16.48 -30.80 -7.68
CA PHE A 253 -16.22 -30.13 -6.41
C PHE A 253 -14.74 -29.86 -6.20
N GLU A 254 -14.42 -28.62 -5.83
CA GLU A 254 -13.09 -28.16 -5.44
C GLU A 254 -13.13 -27.61 -4.02
N ALA A 255 -12.10 -27.88 -3.22
CA ALA A 255 -11.93 -27.30 -1.90
C ALA A 255 -10.48 -26.89 -1.68
N LEU A 256 -10.25 -25.60 -1.42
CA LEU A 256 -8.94 -25.05 -1.07
C LEU A 256 -8.95 -24.57 0.38
N PHE A 257 -8.03 -25.10 1.18
CA PHE A 257 -7.80 -24.69 2.55
C PHE A 257 -6.46 -24.00 2.66
N ASN A 258 -6.39 -22.91 3.40
CA ASN A 258 -5.18 -22.12 3.65
C ASN A 258 -5.06 -21.86 5.14
N LEU A 259 -3.87 -22.04 5.69
CA LEU A 259 -3.48 -21.62 7.04
C LEU A 259 -2.19 -20.84 6.91
N HIS A 260 -2.10 -19.68 7.57
CA HIS A 260 -0.91 -18.84 7.53
C HIS A 260 -0.62 -18.17 8.86
N LYS A 261 0.64 -17.85 9.06
CA LYS A 261 1.13 -17.17 10.27
C LYS A 261 2.29 -16.24 9.89
N ARG A 262 2.38 -15.11 10.62
CA ARG A 262 3.49 -14.14 10.54
C ARG A 262 3.93 -13.76 11.94
N LYS A 263 5.22 -13.57 12.12
CA LYS A 263 5.82 -12.93 13.29
C LYS A 263 6.86 -11.91 12.82
N LEU A 264 6.76 -10.68 13.36
CA LEU A 264 7.69 -9.58 13.09
C LEU A 264 8.16 -9.01 14.41
N ASN A 265 9.48 -8.94 14.59
CA ASN A 265 10.14 -8.20 15.67
C ASN A 265 11.09 -7.16 15.04
N GLY A 266 11.25 -6.01 15.70
CA GLY A 266 12.16 -4.98 15.22
C GLY A 266 12.03 -3.72 16.02
N THR A 267 12.51 -2.63 15.45
CA THR A 267 12.26 -1.30 15.99
C THR A 267 11.02 -0.69 15.33
N ALA A 268 10.22 0.04 16.10
CA ALA A 268 9.14 0.86 15.56
C ALA A 268 9.74 1.94 14.62
N ARG A 269 8.91 2.53 13.77
CA ARG A 269 9.35 3.60 12.88
C ARG A 269 10.08 4.69 13.66
N LEU A 270 11.26 5.08 13.17
CA LEU A 270 12.09 6.06 13.85
C LEU A 270 11.59 7.49 13.60
N PHE A 271 11.24 8.18 14.67
CA PHE A 271 10.95 9.62 14.67
C PHE A 271 12.27 10.40 14.71
N ARG A 272 12.45 11.28 13.73
CA ARG A 272 13.67 12.11 13.63
C ARG A 272 13.29 13.56 13.79
N ALA A 273 13.46 14.08 15.01
CA ALA A 273 13.10 15.45 15.34
C ALA A 273 14.08 16.45 14.72
N ASN A 274 13.56 17.64 14.37
CA ASN A 274 14.32 18.78 13.86
C ASN A 274 15.21 18.48 12.64
N ILE A 275 14.78 17.56 11.77
CA ILE A 275 15.53 17.22 10.55
C ILE A 275 15.16 18.06 9.34
N ILE A 276 14.10 18.85 9.42
CA ILE A 276 13.57 19.66 8.31
C ILE A 276 13.89 21.13 8.57
N GLU A 277 14.41 21.83 7.57
CA GLU A 277 14.65 23.27 7.64
C GLU A 277 13.34 24.04 7.75
N LYS A 278 13.25 24.97 8.70
CA LYS A 278 12.09 25.84 8.85
C LYS A 278 11.94 26.76 7.64
N GLY A 279 10.73 26.88 7.11
CA GLY A 279 10.40 27.66 5.93
C GLY A 279 10.71 26.95 4.61
N GLY A 280 11.15 25.67 4.67
CA GLY A 280 11.49 24.87 3.50
C GLY A 280 11.24 23.39 3.71
N ASN A 281 11.61 22.55 2.72
CA ASN A 281 11.51 21.10 2.79
C ASN A 281 12.87 20.41 2.56
N ALA A 282 13.96 21.11 2.79
CA ALA A 282 15.29 20.54 2.81
C ALA A 282 15.55 19.88 4.18
N LEU A 283 16.43 18.89 4.18
CA LEU A 283 17.02 18.41 5.42
C LEU A 283 17.99 19.47 5.95
N VAL A 284 18.08 19.61 7.28
CA VAL A 284 18.98 20.55 7.93
C VAL A 284 20.43 20.31 7.50
N GLU A 285 21.25 21.38 7.56
CA GLU A 285 22.67 21.30 7.25
C GLU A 285 23.37 20.26 8.14
N ASN A 286 24.26 19.48 7.56
CA ASN A 286 25.01 18.39 8.22
C ASN A 286 24.14 17.27 8.79
N PHE A 287 22.92 17.10 8.28
CA PHE A 287 22.07 15.97 8.65
C PHE A 287 22.77 14.62 8.36
N ASP A 288 22.94 13.82 9.41
CA ASP A 288 23.46 12.45 9.31
C ASP A 288 22.30 11.47 9.33
N ARG A 289 22.09 10.79 8.21
CA ARG A 289 21.02 9.81 8.04
C ARG A 289 21.20 8.59 8.94
N ASP A 290 22.45 8.23 9.21
CA ASP A 290 22.81 6.97 9.84
C ASP A 290 22.92 7.10 11.37
N LYS A 291 22.61 8.31 11.94
CA LYS A 291 22.72 8.60 13.37
C LYS A 291 21.52 9.33 13.94
N VAL A 292 21.24 9.02 15.20
CA VAL A 292 20.27 9.74 16.04
C VAL A 292 20.76 9.80 17.49
N ALA A 293 20.04 10.55 18.34
CA ALA A 293 20.32 10.64 19.77
C ALA A 293 19.01 10.48 20.57
N ASN A 294 18.36 9.33 20.44
CA ASN A 294 17.10 9.03 21.11
C ASN A 294 17.30 8.47 22.51
N ASP A 295 16.43 8.82 23.44
CA ASP A 295 16.50 8.42 24.85
C ASP A 295 15.37 7.48 25.28
N GLY A 296 14.31 7.35 24.51
CA GLY A 296 13.19 6.47 24.78
C GLY A 296 13.41 5.03 24.30
N VAL A 297 12.51 4.16 24.73
CA VAL A 297 12.44 2.76 24.28
C VAL A 297 11.77 2.69 22.93
N ASN A 298 12.35 1.91 22.01
CA ASN A 298 11.79 1.72 20.67
C ASN A 298 11.78 0.23 20.31
N PHE A 299 10.61 -0.33 20.05
CA PHE A 299 10.44 -1.68 19.53
C PHE A 299 9.10 -1.84 18.79
N SER A 300 9.02 -2.86 17.95
CA SER A 300 7.82 -3.32 17.26
C SER A 300 7.71 -4.83 17.37
N ASP A 301 6.61 -5.33 17.87
CA ASP A 301 6.27 -6.74 17.93
C ASP A 301 4.89 -6.93 17.32
N LEU A 302 4.80 -7.84 16.34
CA LEU A 302 3.55 -8.17 15.65
C LEU A 302 3.49 -9.66 15.38
N GLU A 303 2.39 -10.27 15.78
CA GLU A 303 2.04 -11.64 15.41
C GLU A 303 0.66 -11.64 14.74
N THR A 304 0.55 -12.30 13.58
CA THR A 304 -0.73 -12.54 12.92
C THR A 304 -0.84 -14.00 12.53
N TRP A 305 -2.06 -14.53 12.60
CA TRP A 305 -2.36 -15.82 12.01
C TRP A 305 -3.79 -15.83 11.48
N GLY A 306 -4.03 -16.65 10.50
CA GLY A 306 -5.33 -16.77 9.91
C GLY A 306 -5.49 -18.03 9.08
N GLY A 307 -6.65 -18.17 8.51
CA GLY A 307 -6.94 -19.26 7.60
C GLY A 307 -8.21 -19.03 6.80
N SER A 308 -8.30 -19.72 5.69
CA SER A 308 -9.47 -19.69 4.82
C SER A 308 -9.87 -21.07 4.32
N ALA A 309 -11.15 -21.20 4.02
CA ALA A 309 -11.71 -22.35 3.31
C ALA A 309 -12.52 -21.83 2.12
N ARG A 310 -12.12 -22.19 0.91
CA ARG A 310 -12.82 -21.90 -0.33
C ARG A 310 -13.34 -23.20 -0.91
N LEU A 311 -14.67 -23.30 -1.01
CA LEU A 311 -15.38 -24.43 -1.57
C LEU A 311 -16.07 -23.99 -2.86
N GLN A 312 -15.93 -24.78 -3.90
CA GLN A 312 -16.57 -24.54 -5.20
C GLN A 312 -17.26 -25.80 -5.66
N TRP A 313 -18.51 -25.66 -6.06
CA TRP A 313 -19.34 -26.76 -6.51
C TRP A 313 -19.97 -26.45 -7.87
N ASN A 314 -19.57 -27.16 -8.91
CA ASN A 314 -20.13 -27.06 -10.25
C ASN A 314 -21.39 -27.93 -10.33
N LEU A 315 -22.55 -27.31 -10.53
CA LEU A 315 -23.85 -27.97 -10.68
C LEU A 315 -24.33 -27.98 -12.15
N GLY A 316 -23.40 -27.89 -13.08
CA GLY A 316 -23.67 -27.86 -14.52
C GLY A 316 -24.00 -26.44 -14.99
N SER A 317 -25.21 -25.95 -14.81
CA SER A 317 -25.63 -24.62 -15.26
C SER A 317 -25.18 -23.49 -14.33
N VAL A 318 -24.82 -23.78 -13.10
CA VAL A 318 -24.33 -22.80 -12.10
C VAL A 318 -23.20 -23.39 -11.29
N THR A 319 -22.33 -22.52 -10.78
CA THR A 319 -21.29 -22.84 -9.80
C THR A 319 -21.60 -22.15 -8.48
N LEU A 320 -21.56 -22.89 -7.38
CA LEU A 320 -21.69 -22.36 -6.03
C LEU A 320 -20.32 -22.18 -5.42
N HIS A 321 -20.11 -21.06 -4.72
CA HIS A 321 -18.91 -20.77 -3.95
C HIS A 321 -19.26 -20.52 -2.50
N SER A 322 -18.45 -21.05 -1.58
CA SER A 322 -18.44 -20.69 -0.16
C SER A 322 -17.03 -20.30 0.22
N ILE A 323 -16.85 -19.08 0.71
CA ILE A 323 -15.55 -18.56 1.10
C ILE A 323 -15.66 -18.13 2.55
N THR A 324 -14.92 -18.84 3.42
CA THR A 324 -14.82 -18.55 4.86
C THR A 324 -13.42 -18.03 5.16
N GLY A 325 -13.29 -16.93 5.86
CA GLY A 325 -12.02 -16.40 6.32
C GLY A 325 -12.03 -16.11 7.83
N TYR A 326 -10.91 -16.39 8.49
CA TYR A 326 -10.65 -16.05 9.88
C TYR A 326 -9.26 -15.44 9.99
N GLU A 327 -9.15 -14.26 10.61
CA GLU A 327 -7.90 -13.55 10.79
C GLU A 327 -7.78 -13.00 12.21
N THR A 328 -6.57 -13.00 12.75
CA THR A 328 -6.26 -12.38 14.03
C THR A 328 -4.89 -11.72 14.01
N ALA A 329 -4.72 -10.69 14.83
CA ALA A 329 -3.47 -9.97 15.00
C ALA A 329 -3.30 -9.59 16.49
N GLU A 330 -2.06 -9.68 16.95
CA GLU A 330 -1.61 -9.12 18.22
C GLU A 330 -0.38 -8.27 17.96
N SER A 331 -0.31 -7.07 18.55
CA SER A 331 0.87 -6.21 18.38
C SER A 331 1.10 -5.30 19.57
N LEU A 332 2.35 -4.90 19.73
CA LEU A 332 2.77 -3.79 20.57
C LEU A 332 3.91 -3.04 19.90
N ASN A 333 3.68 -1.77 19.60
CA ASN A 333 4.70 -0.87 19.05
C ASN A 333 4.96 0.22 20.08
N ARG A 334 6.22 0.45 20.44
CA ARG A 334 6.64 1.54 21.33
C ARG A 334 7.72 2.36 20.64
N GLY A 335 7.65 3.67 20.74
CA GLY A 335 8.60 4.57 20.10
C GLY A 335 8.78 5.87 20.86
N ASP A 336 10.01 6.37 20.77
CA ASP A 336 10.40 7.71 21.20
C ASP A 336 9.91 8.70 20.13
N ILE A 337 8.80 9.39 20.39
CA ILE A 337 8.16 10.30 19.44
C ILE A 337 8.67 11.73 19.53
N ASP A 338 9.38 12.12 20.61
CA ASP A 338 10.05 13.42 20.68
C ASP A 338 11.42 13.42 19.98
N GLY A 339 11.90 12.25 19.58
CA GLY A 339 13.13 12.08 18.83
C GLY A 339 14.38 12.39 19.67
N GLY A 340 14.29 12.26 20.99
CA GLY A 340 15.37 12.52 21.94
C GLY A 340 15.60 14.00 22.24
N TYR A 341 14.82 14.89 21.65
CA TYR A 341 14.90 16.32 21.96
C TYR A 341 14.11 16.70 23.21
N GLY A 342 13.27 15.84 23.70
CA GLY A 342 12.53 15.86 24.96
C GLY A 342 12.41 17.17 25.65
N ALA A 343 12.35 18.28 25.00
CA ALA A 343 11.85 19.37 25.63
C ALA A 343 12.59 20.61 26.08
N ALA A 344 11.80 21.63 26.09
CA ALA A 344 12.03 22.88 26.80
C ALA A 344 12.44 22.71 28.30
N PHE A 345 12.09 21.58 28.90
CA PHE A 345 12.47 21.28 30.29
C PHE A 345 13.91 20.78 30.49
N LEU A 346 14.64 20.48 29.45
CA LEU A 346 16.07 20.16 29.53
C LEU A 346 16.95 21.38 29.84
N GLY A 347 16.37 22.57 30.00
CA GLY A 347 17.04 23.78 30.44
C GLY A 347 17.13 24.89 29.38
N ALA A 348 17.69 26.04 29.76
CA ALA A 348 17.86 27.18 28.88
C ALA A 348 18.75 26.80 27.68
N GLY A 349 18.26 27.03 26.46
CA GLY A 349 18.90 26.62 25.20
C GLY A 349 18.22 25.46 24.51
N ASN A 350 17.36 24.71 25.21
CA ASN A 350 16.53 23.67 24.63
C ASN A 350 15.07 24.12 24.43
N SER A 351 14.84 25.42 24.38
CA SER A 351 13.55 26.03 24.11
C SER A 351 13.56 26.67 22.73
N GLY A 352 12.44 26.60 22.04
CA GLY A 352 12.28 27.27 20.76
C GLY A 352 11.42 26.46 19.78
N PRO A 353 11.26 26.96 18.56
CA PRO A 353 10.53 26.23 17.53
C PRO A 353 11.11 24.84 17.31
N GLY A 354 10.24 23.84 17.21
CA GLY A 354 10.65 22.46 17.00
C GLY A 354 10.94 21.66 18.28
N LEU A 355 10.74 22.22 19.45
CA LEU A 355 10.83 21.49 20.72
C LEU A 355 9.45 21.24 21.30
N ILE A 356 9.16 20.00 21.72
CA ILE A 356 7.96 19.72 22.49
C ILE A 356 8.18 20.07 23.97
N PRO A 357 7.12 20.55 24.67
CA PRO A 357 7.24 21.00 26.05
C PRO A 357 7.10 19.89 27.10
N PHE A 358 7.12 18.63 26.71
CA PHE A 358 6.90 17.48 27.59
C PHE A 358 7.64 16.24 27.05
N PRO A 359 8.03 15.27 27.91
CA PRO A 359 8.57 14.01 27.46
C PRO A 359 7.49 13.25 26.71
N SER A 360 7.84 12.69 25.55
CA SER A 360 6.88 11.99 24.72
C SER A 360 7.47 10.70 24.18
N GLU A 361 7.11 9.63 24.85
CA GLU A 361 7.28 8.26 24.38
C GLU A 361 5.92 7.59 24.42
N SER A 362 5.51 6.93 23.37
CA SER A 362 4.19 6.30 23.28
C SER A 362 4.27 4.87 22.81
N ALA A 363 3.26 4.09 23.18
CA ALA A 363 3.04 2.76 22.64
C ALA A 363 1.58 2.58 22.21
N ASP A 364 1.41 1.84 21.13
CA ASP A 364 0.13 1.41 20.63
C ASP A 364 0.11 -0.13 20.58
N GLY A 365 -0.82 -0.71 21.30
CA GLY A 365 -0.99 -2.15 21.40
C GLY A 365 -2.33 -2.60 20.87
N LEU A 366 -2.33 -3.76 20.24
CA LEU A 366 -3.51 -4.51 19.83
C LEU A 366 -3.50 -5.87 20.55
N PRO A 367 -3.93 -5.94 21.82
CA PRO A 367 -3.89 -7.19 22.58
C PRO A 367 -4.96 -8.19 22.13
N HIS A 368 -5.95 -7.73 21.38
CA HIS A 368 -7.03 -8.57 20.86
C HIS A 368 -7.52 -8.03 19.51
N HIS A 369 -7.50 -8.88 18.52
CA HIS A 369 -8.18 -8.69 17.23
C HIS A 369 -8.69 -10.03 16.73
N ARG A 370 -9.92 -10.03 16.26
CA ARG A 370 -10.54 -11.18 15.61
C ARG A 370 -11.42 -10.68 14.47
N GLN A 371 -11.22 -11.24 13.31
CA GLN A 371 -12.04 -11.00 12.11
C GLN A 371 -12.59 -12.32 11.59
N TRP A 372 -13.87 -12.36 11.28
CA TRP A 372 -14.55 -13.46 10.60
C TRP A 372 -15.27 -12.95 9.36
N THR A 373 -15.10 -13.66 8.24
CA THR A 373 -15.82 -13.38 7.00
C THR A 373 -16.46 -14.64 6.44
N GLN A 374 -17.64 -14.49 5.83
CA GLN A 374 -18.33 -15.54 5.10
C GLN A 374 -18.96 -14.97 3.83
N GLU A 375 -18.66 -15.55 2.69
CA GLU A 375 -19.32 -15.26 1.43
C GLU A 375 -19.96 -16.55 0.86
N PHE A 376 -21.21 -16.43 0.43
CA PHE A 376 -21.84 -17.42 -0.42
C PHE A 376 -22.17 -16.75 -1.74
N ARG A 377 -21.69 -17.32 -2.83
CA ARG A 377 -21.90 -16.80 -4.18
C ARG A 377 -22.34 -17.92 -5.11
N VAL A 378 -23.24 -17.59 -6.01
CA VAL A 378 -23.65 -18.42 -7.13
C VAL A 378 -23.34 -17.66 -8.41
N GLU A 379 -22.82 -18.35 -9.40
CA GLU A 379 -22.55 -17.78 -10.72
C GLU A 379 -23.05 -18.69 -11.83
N SER A 380 -23.46 -18.08 -12.94
CA SER A 380 -23.81 -18.81 -14.16
C SER A 380 -22.56 -19.40 -14.80
N ASN A 381 -22.67 -20.58 -15.37
CA ASN A 381 -21.63 -21.15 -16.19
C ASN A 381 -21.80 -20.67 -17.64
N GLU A 382 -22.51 -21.41 -18.49
CA GLU A 382 -22.72 -21.01 -19.87
C GLU A 382 -24.23 -20.76 -20.14
N TRP A 383 -24.63 -19.47 -20.06
CA TRP A 383 -26.04 -19.04 -20.28
C TRP A 383 -26.22 -18.26 -21.59
N GLY A 384 -25.36 -18.53 -22.59
CA GLY A 384 -25.41 -17.89 -23.88
C GLY A 384 -24.92 -16.44 -23.87
N ARG A 385 -25.83 -15.47 -24.07
CA ARG A 385 -25.45 -14.04 -24.07
C ARG A 385 -25.49 -13.35 -22.70
N PHE A 386 -25.89 -14.07 -21.68
CA PHE A 386 -26.06 -13.48 -20.35
C PHE A 386 -25.34 -14.31 -19.29
N ASP A 387 -24.32 -13.74 -18.69
CA ASP A 387 -23.66 -14.27 -17.53
C ASP A 387 -24.03 -13.45 -16.31
N TRP A 388 -24.13 -14.11 -15.15
CA TRP A 388 -24.48 -13.43 -13.92
C TRP A 388 -23.82 -14.07 -12.71
N GLN A 389 -23.71 -13.29 -11.63
CA GLN A 389 -23.35 -13.79 -10.30
C GLN A 389 -24.17 -13.05 -9.25
N ALA A 390 -24.48 -13.73 -8.15
CA ALA A 390 -25.17 -13.16 -7.01
C ALA A 390 -24.64 -13.78 -5.73
N GLY A 391 -24.68 -13.04 -4.63
CA GLY A 391 -24.17 -13.57 -3.37
C GLY A 391 -24.61 -12.79 -2.15
N VAL A 392 -24.26 -13.36 -1.00
CA VAL A 392 -24.41 -12.77 0.34
C VAL A 392 -23.06 -12.77 1.01
N PHE A 393 -22.80 -11.74 1.81
CA PHE A 393 -21.55 -11.57 2.54
C PHE A 393 -21.83 -11.19 3.98
N TYR A 394 -21.06 -11.74 4.89
CA TYR A 394 -21.06 -11.42 6.31
C TYR A 394 -19.67 -11.13 6.83
N PHE A 395 -19.54 -10.15 7.73
CA PHE A 395 -18.32 -9.70 8.38
C PHE A 395 -18.57 -9.44 9.87
N ASP A 396 -17.69 -9.92 10.73
CA ASP A 396 -17.68 -9.65 12.19
C ASP A 396 -16.23 -9.43 12.62
N GLU A 397 -15.93 -8.26 13.19
CA GLU A 397 -14.61 -7.90 13.71
C GLU A 397 -14.75 -7.40 15.15
N ASP A 398 -13.82 -7.82 16.00
CA ASP A 398 -13.72 -7.40 17.41
C ASP A 398 -12.29 -6.99 17.70
N VAL A 399 -12.11 -5.76 18.19
CA VAL A 399 -10.80 -5.12 18.35
C VAL A 399 -10.71 -4.48 19.73
N THR A 400 -9.59 -4.73 20.43
CA THR A 400 -9.20 -3.97 21.64
C THR A 400 -7.86 -3.30 21.37
N ILE A 401 -7.77 -1.99 21.62
CA ILE A 401 -6.57 -1.17 21.44
C ILE A 401 -6.17 -0.57 22.77
N ASN A 402 -4.88 -0.63 23.08
CA ASN A 402 -4.27 0.08 24.20
C ASN A 402 -3.35 1.19 23.69
N ASN A 403 -3.54 2.41 24.16
CA ASN A 403 -2.60 3.50 23.92
C ASN A 403 -1.93 3.86 25.26
N PHE A 404 -0.60 3.88 25.26
CA PHE A 404 0.21 4.19 26.42
C PHE A 404 1.06 5.43 26.19
N ASN A 405 1.32 6.18 27.24
CA ASN A 405 2.32 7.22 27.28
C ASN A 405 3.35 6.90 28.36
N TYR A 406 4.60 7.30 28.14
CA TYR A 406 5.71 7.09 29.08
C TYR A 406 6.50 8.39 29.22
N ASP A 407 7.19 8.52 30.34
CA ASP A 407 8.13 9.63 30.61
C ASP A 407 9.56 9.14 30.41
N SER A 408 10.13 9.43 29.24
CA SER A 408 11.51 9.04 28.89
C SER A 408 12.58 9.77 29.70
N LEU A 409 12.24 10.84 30.40
CA LEU A 409 13.19 11.63 31.21
C LEU A 409 13.25 11.18 32.68
N THR A 410 12.24 10.45 33.14
CA THR A 410 12.29 9.89 34.49
C THR A 410 12.96 8.51 34.43
N PRO A 411 13.93 8.21 35.34
CA PRO A 411 14.57 6.91 35.38
C PRO A 411 13.58 5.75 35.42
N GLY A 412 13.76 4.79 34.51
CA GLY A 412 12.89 3.63 34.35
C GLY A 412 11.71 3.84 33.40
N ASN A 413 11.62 5.02 32.74
CA ASN A 413 10.59 5.35 31.75
C ASN A 413 9.17 4.94 32.21
N PRO A 414 8.69 5.51 33.36
CA PRO A 414 7.42 5.10 33.92
C PRO A 414 6.26 5.42 32.99
N GLN A 415 5.25 4.56 33.01
CA GLN A 415 3.99 4.81 32.31
C GLN A 415 3.28 6.01 32.92
N THR A 416 2.87 6.97 32.10
CA THR A 416 2.23 8.23 32.49
C THR A 416 0.83 8.40 31.90
N GLY A 417 0.37 7.46 31.09
CA GLY A 417 -0.98 7.46 30.52
C GLY A 417 -1.40 6.09 30.03
N HIS A 418 -2.71 5.81 30.09
CA HIS A 418 -3.30 4.59 29.54
C HIS A 418 -4.72 4.85 29.09
N VAL A 419 -4.98 4.57 27.84
CA VAL A 419 -6.31 4.60 27.22
C VAL A 419 -6.61 3.23 26.64
N VAL A 420 -7.82 2.73 26.85
CA VAL A 420 -8.31 1.49 26.23
C VAL A 420 -9.45 1.85 25.30
N GLN A 421 -9.40 1.34 24.08
CA GLN A 421 -10.47 1.43 23.08
C GLN A 421 -10.97 0.01 22.76
N GLN A 422 -12.27 -0.14 22.56
CA GLN A 422 -12.89 -1.37 22.10
C GLN A 422 -13.85 -1.06 20.95
N GLN A 423 -13.74 -1.79 19.86
CA GLN A 423 -14.64 -1.65 18.73
C GLN A 423 -15.13 -3.02 18.27
N ARG A 424 -16.43 -3.12 18.07
CA ARG A 424 -17.04 -4.24 17.37
C ARG A 424 -17.69 -3.74 16.09
N ASN A 425 -17.36 -4.39 14.98
CA ASN A 425 -17.85 -4.02 13.66
C ASN A 425 -18.54 -5.23 13.03
N LYS A 426 -19.82 -5.08 12.64
CA LYS A 426 -20.59 -6.10 11.93
C LYS A 426 -21.14 -5.54 10.64
N ALA A 427 -20.96 -6.28 9.57
CA ALA A 427 -21.57 -5.91 8.29
C ALA A 427 -22.16 -7.14 7.60
N TRP A 428 -23.23 -6.92 6.84
CA TRP A 428 -23.75 -7.90 5.91
C TRP A 428 -24.14 -7.23 4.60
N ALA A 429 -24.13 -8.02 3.53
CA ALA A 429 -24.49 -7.50 2.23
C ALA A 429 -25.14 -8.55 1.34
N VAL A 430 -25.94 -8.07 0.38
CA VAL A 430 -26.46 -8.84 -0.74
C VAL A 430 -26.02 -8.15 -2.02
N PHE A 431 -25.53 -8.91 -2.98
CA PHE A 431 -25.04 -8.36 -4.24
C PHE A 431 -25.40 -9.22 -5.43
N ALA A 432 -25.46 -8.58 -6.59
CA ALA A 432 -25.59 -9.24 -7.88
C ALA A 432 -24.90 -8.42 -8.96
N SER A 433 -24.37 -9.10 -9.97
CA SER A 433 -23.88 -8.49 -11.21
C SER A 433 -24.20 -9.38 -12.40
N GLY A 434 -24.34 -8.75 -13.57
CA GLY A 434 -24.60 -9.46 -14.81
C GLY A 434 -23.89 -8.82 -15.98
N ASP A 435 -23.49 -9.67 -16.92
CA ASP A 435 -22.86 -9.35 -18.18
C ASP A 435 -23.81 -9.75 -19.31
N PHE A 436 -24.06 -8.84 -20.23
CA PHE A 436 -24.94 -9.09 -21.37
C PHE A 436 -24.23 -8.73 -22.69
N ASP A 437 -24.05 -9.74 -23.54
CA ASP A 437 -23.55 -9.55 -24.89
C ASP A 437 -24.68 -9.01 -25.80
N VAL A 438 -24.77 -7.65 -25.83
CA VAL A 438 -25.80 -6.95 -26.66
C VAL A 438 -25.60 -7.27 -28.12
N THR A 439 -24.35 -7.29 -28.56
CA THR A 439 -23.91 -7.74 -29.89
C THR A 439 -22.58 -8.49 -29.73
N ASP A 440 -22.10 -9.12 -30.80
CA ASP A 440 -20.78 -9.78 -30.81
C ASP A 440 -19.59 -8.82 -30.51
N ARG A 441 -19.86 -7.50 -30.60
CA ARG A 441 -18.86 -6.44 -30.35
C ARG A 441 -19.14 -5.57 -29.13
N PHE A 442 -20.32 -5.64 -28.54
CA PHE A 442 -20.69 -4.79 -27.42
C PHE A 442 -21.23 -5.61 -26.26
N LYS A 443 -20.49 -5.60 -25.16
CA LYS A 443 -20.86 -6.18 -23.87
C LYS A 443 -21.25 -5.08 -22.89
N LEU A 444 -22.37 -5.23 -22.23
CA LEU A 444 -22.84 -4.38 -21.14
C LEU A 444 -22.72 -5.16 -19.82
N ARG A 445 -22.17 -4.52 -18.79
CA ARG A 445 -22.10 -5.05 -17.43
C ARG A 445 -22.81 -4.11 -16.47
N ALA A 446 -23.56 -4.66 -15.53
CA ALA A 446 -24.15 -3.90 -14.43
C ALA A 446 -24.11 -4.71 -13.14
N GLY A 447 -23.90 -4.04 -12.02
CA GLY A 447 -23.88 -4.66 -10.72
C GLY A 447 -24.43 -3.74 -9.63
N VAL A 448 -24.96 -4.37 -8.58
CA VAL A 448 -25.53 -3.69 -7.41
C VAL A 448 -25.23 -4.47 -6.14
N ARG A 449 -24.98 -3.75 -5.05
CA ARG A 449 -24.77 -4.30 -3.70
C ARG A 449 -25.45 -3.41 -2.68
N TYR A 450 -26.27 -4.01 -1.85
CA TYR A 450 -26.77 -3.41 -0.62
C TYR A 450 -25.89 -3.88 0.54
N THR A 451 -25.39 -2.95 1.35
CA THR A 451 -24.57 -3.26 2.53
C THR A 451 -25.16 -2.54 3.75
N GLN A 452 -25.25 -3.23 4.88
CA GLN A 452 -25.45 -2.62 6.21
C GLN A 452 -24.18 -2.80 7.03
N ASP A 453 -23.71 -1.72 7.67
CA ASP A 453 -22.53 -1.69 8.53
C ASP A 453 -22.88 -1.10 9.88
N LYS A 454 -22.51 -1.80 10.96
CA LYS A 454 -22.75 -1.38 12.34
C LYS A 454 -21.45 -1.43 13.13
N LYS A 455 -21.17 -0.35 13.86
CA LYS A 455 -20.05 -0.27 14.80
C LYS A 455 -20.55 0.10 16.18
N ASP A 456 -20.10 -0.65 17.17
CA ASP A 456 -20.21 -0.31 18.59
C ASP A 456 -18.80 0.00 19.09
N PHE A 457 -18.63 1.14 19.73
CA PHE A 457 -17.34 1.65 20.18
C PHE A 457 -17.39 2.15 21.60
N SER A 458 -16.32 1.89 22.35
CA SER A 458 -16.08 2.48 23.66
C SER A 458 -14.62 2.84 23.86
N ALA A 459 -14.36 3.95 24.57
CA ALA A 459 -13.01 4.32 25.00
C ALA A 459 -13.03 4.75 26.47
N SER A 460 -11.96 4.41 27.20
CA SER A 460 -11.79 4.78 28.61
C SER A 460 -10.36 5.22 28.87
N VAL A 461 -10.20 6.27 29.66
CA VAL A 461 -8.90 6.73 30.20
C VAL A 461 -8.72 6.04 31.55
N LEU A 462 -7.82 5.07 31.63
CA LEU A 462 -7.53 4.30 32.85
C LEU A 462 -6.44 4.94 33.70
N GLN A 463 -5.57 5.75 33.08
CA GLN A 463 -4.56 6.58 33.75
C GLN A 463 -4.54 7.94 33.07
N GLN A 464 -4.50 9.03 33.84
CA GLN A 464 -4.45 10.40 33.34
C GLN A 464 -3.32 10.54 32.30
N THR A 465 -3.65 11.15 31.16
CA THR A 465 -2.69 11.31 30.05
C THR A 465 -1.81 12.55 30.26
N PRO A 466 -0.62 12.62 29.63
CA PRO A 466 0.23 13.80 29.68
C PRO A 466 -0.44 15.08 29.18
N GLY A 467 -1.42 14.96 28.27
CA GLY A 467 -2.28 16.07 27.81
C GLY A 467 -3.31 16.55 28.82
N GLY A 468 -3.35 15.95 30.05
CA GLY A 468 -4.22 16.36 31.13
C GLY A 468 -5.61 15.74 31.13
N THR A 469 -5.91 14.80 30.23
CA THR A 469 -7.21 14.08 30.24
C THR A 469 -7.28 13.19 31.49
N PRO A 470 -8.22 13.44 32.41
CA PRO A 470 -8.32 12.69 33.67
C PRO A 470 -8.86 11.26 33.42
N VAL A 471 -8.69 10.39 34.43
CA VAL A 471 -9.34 9.08 34.44
C VAL A 471 -10.84 9.26 34.25
N SER A 472 -11.39 8.65 33.19
CA SER A 472 -12.77 8.92 32.76
C SER A 472 -13.26 7.86 31.77
N GLY A 473 -14.56 7.87 31.54
CA GLY A 473 -15.21 6.96 30.59
C GLY A 473 -16.10 5.92 31.28
N PRO A 474 -16.64 4.92 30.55
CA PRO A 474 -16.48 4.78 29.11
C PRO A 474 -17.18 5.88 28.31
N TYR A 475 -16.50 6.42 27.32
CA TYR A 475 -17.12 7.21 26.26
C TYR A 475 -17.65 6.25 25.20
N LEU A 476 -18.91 6.39 24.84
CA LEU A 476 -19.59 5.46 23.93
C LEU A 476 -19.92 6.15 22.61
N ALA A 477 -19.75 5.44 21.52
CA ALA A 477 -20.20 5.84 20.20
C ALA A 477 -20.69 4.62 19.41
N ASN A 478 -21.66 4.83 18.54
CA ASN A 478 -22.13 3.79 17.64
C ASN A 478 -22.49 4.38 16.27
N THR A 479 -22.42 3.52 15.27
CA THR A 479 -22.91 3.84 13.91
C THR A 479 -23.72 2.68 13.37
N ASP A 480 -24.79 2.96 12.66
CA ASP A 480 -25.62 2.01 11.92
C ASP A 480 -26.02 2.64 10.60
N VAL A 481 -25.37 2.23 9.55
CA VAL A 481 -25.56 2.81 8.21
C VAL A 481 -25.80 1.74 7.17
N ASN A 482 -26.50 2.12 6.13
CA ASN A 482 -26.66 1.32 4.94
C ASN A 482 -26.30 2.13 3.70
N ASP A 483 -25.80 1.45 2.68
CA ASP A 483 -25.49 2.06 1.39
C ASP A 483 -25.74 1.07 0.25
N VAL A 484 -26.05 1.63 -0.92
CA VAL A 484 -26.15 0.89 -2.18
C VAL A 484 -24.98 1.29 -3.05
N SER A 485 -24.02 0.37 -3.21
CA SER A 485 -22.95 0.48 -4.22
C SER A 485 -23.44 -0.12 -5.54
N TRP A 486 -23.03 0.46 -6.64
CA TRP A 486 -23.40 -0.01 -7.97
C TRP A 486 -22.35 0.36 -9.01
N ASP A 487 -22.32 -0.36 -10.11
CA ASP A 487 -21.58 0.03 -11.29
C ASP A 487 -22.30 -0.36 -12.58
N VAL A 488 -22.05 0.41 -13.61
CA VAL A 488 -22.47 0.13 -14.98
C VAL A 488 -21.30 0.41 -15.89
N SER A 489 -21.01 -0.54 -16.78
CA SER A 489 -19.91 -0.41 -17.73
C SER A 489 -20.25 -1.06 -19.07
N GLY A 490 -19.63 -0.57 -20.12
CA GLY A 490 -19.73 -1.12 -21.45
C GLY A 490 -18.33 -1.34 -22.06
N VAL A 491 -18.15 -2.47 -22.74
CA VAL A 491 -16.96 -2.78 -23.53
C VAL A 491 -17.35 -2.89 -24.98
N TYR A 492 -16.65 -2.15 -25.84
CA TYR A 492 -16.83 -2.22 -27.28
C TYR A 492 -15.55 -2.71 -27.97
N LYS A 493 -15.64 -3.83 -28.68
CA LYS A 493 -14.55 -4.38 -29.49
C LYS A 493 -14.40 -3.54 -30.77
N LEU A 494 -13.42 -2.64 -30.78
CA LEU A 494 -13.08 -1.85 -31.97
C LEU A 494 -12.48 -2.75 -33.06
N THR A 495 -11.58 -3.64 -32.64
CA THR A 495 -11.01 -4.74 -33.43
C THR A 495 -10.85 -5.97 -32.50
N ASP A 496 -10.41 -7.10 -33.02
CA ASP A 496 -10.13 -8.29 -32.21
C ASP A 496 -9.04 -8.05 -31.14
N ASN A 497 -8.18 -7.08 -31.38
CA ASN A 497 -7.05 -6.75 -30.53
C ASN A 497 -7.22 -5.46 -29.72
N VAL A 498 -8.29 -4.68 -29.95
CA VAL A 498 -8.49 -3.36 -29.33
C VAL A 498 -9.92 -3.24 -28.79
N ASN A 499 -10.04 -3.01 -27.50
CA ASN A 499 -11.29 -2.72 -26.81
C ASN A 499 -11.30 -1.28 -26.30
N ALA A 500 -12.43 -0.60 -26.44
CA ALA A 500 -12.74 0.63 -25.72
C ALA A 500 -13.77 0.30 -24.64
N TYR A 501 -13.68 0.98 -23.50
CA TYR A 501 -14.66 0.82 -22.43
C TYR A 501 -15.02 2.17 -21.79
N ALA A 502 -16.20 2.19 -21.18
CA ALA A 502 -16.60 3.27 -20.28
C ALA A 502 -17.30 2.67 -19.04
N ARG A 503 -17.11 3.29 -17.88
CA ARG A 503 -17.66 2.83 -16.61
C ARG A 503 -18.09 4.00 -15.74
N VAL A 504 -19.22 3.83 -15.05
CA VAL A 504 -19.63 4.69 -13.93
C VAL A 504 -19.84 3.77 -12.74
N ALA A 505 -19.25 4.14 -11.60
CA ALA A 505 -19.31 3.30 -10.41
C ALA A 505 -19.48 4.14 -9.15
N LYS A 506 -20.29 3.63 -8.21
CA LYS A 506 -20.43 4.17 -6.85
C LYS A 506 -19.87 3.17 -5.84
N GLY A 507 -19.02 3.67 -4.95
CA GLY A 507 -18.56 2.98 -3.75
C GLY A 507 -18.73 3.84 -2.51
N PHE A 508 -18.60 3.24 -1.34
CA PHE A 508 -18.65 3.98 -0.09
C PHE A 508 -17.61 3.44 0.91
N ARG A 509 -17.26 4.29 1.86
CA ARG A 509 -16.53 3.92 3.08
C ARG A 509 -17.46 4.13 4.27
N ALA A 510 -17.53 3.13 5.13
CA ALA A 510 -18.34 3.19 6.35
C ALA A 510 -17.83 4.28 7.31
N PRO A 511 -18.67 4.78 8.23
CA PRO A 511 -18.27 5.76 9.23
C PRO A 511 -17.07 5.29 10.05
N SER A 512 -16.24 6.22 10.48
CA SER A 512 -15.09 5.96 11.34
C SER A 512 -15.23 6.65 12.68
N ILE A 513 -14.66 6.04 13.72
CA ILE A 513 -14.66 6.55 15.09
C ILE A 513 -13.21 6.58 15.57
N GLN A 514 -12.77 7.72 16.09
CA GLN A 514 -11.44 7.92 16.62
C GLN A 514 -11.53 8.16 18.13
N GLY A 515 -10.89 7.29 18.91
CA GLY A 515 -10.96 7.31 20.37
C GLY A 515 -9.60 7.38 21.06
N ARG A 516 -8.57 7.90 20.37
CA ARG A 516 -7.21 8.05 20.90
C ARG A 516 -7.13 9.20 21.91
N LEU A 517 -7.78 9.03 23.06
CA LEU A 517 -7.90 10.03 24.11
C LEU A 517 -6.55 10.39 24.79
N ALA A 518 -5.49 9.67 24.47
CA ALA A 518 -4.13 10.01 24.88
C ALA A 518 -3.70 11.40 24.37
N PHE A 519 -4.23 11.82 23.22
CA PHE A 519 -3.89 13.07 22.53
C PHE A 519 -5.11 13.88 22.10
N ALA A 520 -6.31 13.49 22.51
CA ALA A 520 -7.55 14.17 22.15
C ALA A 520 -8.45 14.33 23.39
N PRO A 521 -9.20 15.45 23.51
CA PRO A 521 -10.06 15.70 24.68
C PRO A 521 -11.37 14.90 24.65
N GLY A 522 -11.67 14.19 23.57
CA GLY A 522 -12.89 13.42 23.40
C GLY A 522 -12.90 12.62 22.11
N LEU A 523 -13.96 11.84 21.90
CA LEU A 523 -14.16 11.09 20.65
C LEU A 523 -14.39 12.03 19.48
N SER A 524 -13.91 11.64 18.32
CA SER A 524 -14.32 12.24 17.05
C SER A 524 -14.86 11.16 16.10
N GLN A 525 -15.82 11.56 15.26
CA GLN A 525 -16.47 10.67 14.31
C GLN A 525 -16.52 11.32 12.94
N ALA A 526 -16.43 10.50 11.91
CA ALA A 526 -16.72 10.89 10.54
C ALA A 526 -17.84 10.03 9.98
N ASP A 527 -18.78 10.65 9.30
CA ASP A 527 -19.87 10.00 8.57
C ASP A 527 -19.34 9.23 7.35
N SER A 528 -20.20 8.42 6.74
CA SER A 528 -19.85 7.68 5.51
C SER A 528 -19.38 8.61 4.41
N GLU A 529 -18.28 8.25 3.76
CA GLU A 529 -17.89 8.90 2.50
C GLU A 529 -18.44 8.12 1.31
N LYS A 530 -18.90 8.83 0.27
CA LYS A 530 -19.48 8.25 -0.94
C LYS A 530 -18.72 8.76 -2.15
N VAL A 531 -18.29 7.84 -3.00
CA VAL A 531 -17.53 8.15 -4.21
C VAL A 531 -18.33 7.74 -5.44
N ILE A 532 -18.49 8.68 -6.38
CA ILE A 532 -18.95 8.39 -7.74
C ILE A 532 -17.79 8.64 -8.69
N SER A 533 -17.45 7.64 -9.48
CA SER A 533 -16.33 7.69 -10.44
C SER A 533 -16.82 7.43 -11.85
N TYR A 534 -16.28 8.23 -12.76
CA TYR A 534 -16.46 8.12 -14.22
C TYR A 534 -15.11 7.76 -14.82
N GLU A 535 -15.07 6.72 -15.62
CA GLU A 535 -13.86 6.22 -16.26
C GLU A 535 -14.14 5.83 -17.71
N ALA A 536 -13.19 6.10 -18.58
CA ALA A 536 -13.19 5.60 -19.95
C ALA A 536 -11.76 5.23 -20.35
N GLY A 537 -11.61 4.21 -21.19
CA GLY A 537 -10.28 3.76 -21.57
C GLY A 537 -10.26 2.89 -22.81
N ILE A 538 -9.02 2.58 -23.21
CA ILE A 538 -8.69 1.68 -24.32
C ILE A 538 -7.70 0.64 -23.80
N LYS A 539 -7.92 -0.61 -24.19
CA LYS A 539 -7.00 -1.72 -23.93
C LYS A 539 -6.71 -2.43 -25.26
N ALA A 540 -5.43 -2.68 -25.54
CA ALA A 540 -5.00 -3.20 -26.81
C ALA A 540 -3.84 -4.20 -26.67
N ASP A 541 -3.91 -5.28 -27.44
CA ASP A 541 -2.79 -6.16 -27.76
C ASP A 541 -2.34 -5.80 -29.18
N LEU A 542 -1.12 -5.31 -29.31
CA LEU A 542 -0.58 -4.74 -30.55
C LEU A 542 0.55 -5.61 -31.11
N PHE A 543 0.81 -5.52 -32.42
CA PHE A 543 1.94 -6.16 -33.07
C PHE A 543 2.00 -7.68 -32.77
N GLU A 544 0.90 -8.41 -33.02
CA GLU A 544 0.80 -9.86 -32.75
C GLU A 544 1.09 -10.20 -31.29
N ARG A 545 0.59 -9.38 -30.36
CA ARG A 545 0.81 -9.44 -28.90
C ARG A 545 2.27 -9.19 -28.48
N ARG A 546 3.09 -8.55 -29.31
CA ARG A 546 4.42 -8.07 -28.84
C ARG A 546 4.32 -6.85 -27.93
N ALA A 547 3.20 -6.13 -27.96
CA ALA A 547 2.95 -5.04 -27.02
C ALA A 547 1.51 -5.08 -26.49
N ARG A 548 1.34 -4.73 -25.23
CA ARG A 548 0.07 -4.54 -24.54
C ARG A 548 0.00 -3.12 -24.02
N LEU A 549 -1.13 -2.46 -24.27
CA LEU A 549 -1.39 -1.09 -23.88
C LEU A 549 -2.70 -1.01 -23.12
N GLY A 550 -2.69 -0.35 -21.96
CA GLY A 550 -3.87 0.13 -21.25
C GLY A 550 -3.78 1.64 -21.08
N PHE A 551 -4.80 2.38 -21.50
CA PHE A 551 -4.92 3.82 -21.27
C PHE A 551 -6.29 4.14 -20.73
N SER A 552 -6.38 4.96 -19.68
CA SER A 552 -7.64 5.42 -19.12
C SER A 552 -7.61 6.87 -18.71
N VAL A 553 -8.78 7.49 -18.73
CA VAL A 553 -9.07 8.80 -18.15
C VAL A 553 -10.14 8.62 -17.09
N PHE A 554 -10.02 9.33 -15.98
CA PHE A 554 -10.96 9.22 -14.88
C PHE A 554 -11.28 10.58 -14.25
N ARG A 555 -12.46 10.65 -13.65
CA ARG A 555 -12.87 11.69 -12.71
C ARG A 555 -13.70 11.04 -11.62
N TYR A 556 -13.50 11.46 -10.39
CA TYR A 556 -14.37 11.09 -9.27
C TYR A 556 -14.76 12.32 -8.45
N ASP A 557 -15.93 12.22 -7.86
CA ASP A 557 -16.46 13.14 -6.87
C ASP A 557 -16.68 12.34 -5.58
N VAL A 558 -16.23 12.88 -4.44
CA VAL A 558 -16.42 12.30 -3.10
C VAL A 558 -17.28 13.25 -2.29
N ASP A 559 -18.40 12.77 -1.79
CA ASP A 559 -19.25 13.47 -0.85
C ASP A 559 -18.93 12.99 0.58
N GLY A 560 -18.67 13.91 1.51
CA GLY A 560 -18.35 13.61 2.90
C GLY A 560 -17.01 12.90 3.07
N GLN A 561 -15.95 13.33 2.37
CA GLN A 561 -14.61 12.70 2.48
C GLN A 561 -14.14 12.66 3.93
N GLN A 562 -13.83 11.46 4.42
CA GLN A 562 -13.24 11.29 5.75
C GLN A 562 -11.77 11.68 5.73
N LEU A 563 -11.41 12.62 6.58
CA LEU A 563 -10.06 13.13 6.74
C LEU A 563 -9.67 13.14 8.23
N ILE A 564 -8.39 13.06 8.52
CA ILE A 564 -7.88 13.29 9.86
C ILE A 564 -7.07 14.58 9.88
N ALA A 565 -7.45 15.49 10.76
CA ALA A 565 -6.69 16.70 11.05
C ALA A 565 -5.79 16.42 12.26
N VAL A 566 -4.48 16.60 12.08
CA VAL A 566 -3.50 16.48 13.15
C VAL A 566 -2.83 17.82 13.32
N GLY A 567 -2.85 18.39 14.54
CA GLY A 567 -2.25 19.68 14.78
C GLY A 567 -2.52 20.23 16.18
N GLY A 568 -2.20 21.51 16.34
CA GLY A 568 -2.29 22.21 17.62
C GLY A 568 -1.11 21.90 18.57
N GLY A 569 -1.04 22.59 19.69
CA GLY A 569 0.06 22.48 20.64
C GLY A 569 0.26 21.10 21.27
N ASN A 570 -0.80 20.26 21.25
CA ASN A 570 -0.79 18.91 21.82
C ASN A 570 -0.86 17.81 20.73
N ASN A 571 -0.68 18.18 19.46
CA ASN A 571 -0.77 17.24 18.34
C ASN A 571 -2.09 16.42 18.37
N THR A 572 -3.20 17.13 18.54
CA THR A 572 -4.54 16.53 18.62
C THR A 572 -4.93 15.96 17.26
N ALA A 573 -5.32 14.69 17.25
CA ALA A 573 -5.91 14.04 16.08
C ALA A 573 -7.43 14.16 16.13
N THR A 574 -8.04 14.69 15.06
CA THR A 574 -9.49 14.87 14.96
C THR A 574 -9.98 14.34 13.62
N LEU A 575 -10.88 13.37 13.68
CA LEU A 575 -11.56 12.83 12.52
C LEU A 575 -12.70 13.77 12.10
N LEU A 576 -12.82 14.04 10.81
CA LEU A 576 -13.80 14.97 10.26
C LEU A 576 -14.21 14.57 8.83
N ASN A 577 -15.28 15.17 8.32
CA ASN A 577 -15.66 15.07 6.93
C ASN A 577 -15.42 16.42 6.22
N ALA A 578 -14.81 16.39 5.03
CA ALA A 578 -14.92 17.48 4.07
C ALA A 578 -16.22 17.33 3.27
N ASP A 579 -16.94 18.41 3.04
CA ASP A 579 -18.21 18.40 2.29
C ASP A 579 -18.05 17.67 0.96
N LYS A 580 -17.01 18.04 0.21
CA LYS A 580 -16.72 17.45 -1.10
C LYS A 580 -15.23 17.43 -1.38
N THR A 581 -14.77 16.40 -2.08
CA THR A 581 -13.47 16.39 -2.76
C THR A 581 -13.63 15.91 -4.19
N ILE A 582 -12.71 16.29 -5.06
CA ILE A 582 -12.68 15.86 -6.45
C ILE A 582 -11.29 15.33 -6.80
N GLY A 583 -11.25 14.39 -7.72
CA GLY A 583 -10.01 13.96 -8.35
C GLY A 583 -10.23 13.61 -9.80
N GLN A 584 -9.22 13.88 -10.63
CA GLN A 584 -9.25 13.59 -12.06
C GLN A 584 -7.86 13.31 -12.59
N GLY A 585 -7.78 12.53 -13.66
CA GLY A 585 -6.47 12.23 -14.21
C GLY A 585 -6.49 11.27 -15.37
N VAL A 586 -5.28 10.83 -15.70
CA VAL A 586 -5.01 9.87 -16.78
C VAL A 586 -4.03 8.81 -16.29
N GLU A 587 -4.15 7.60 -16.82
CA GLU A 587 -3.30 6.46 -16.49
C GLU A 587 -2.90 5.73 -17.76
N LEU A 588 -1.66 5.25 -17.78
CA LEU A 588 -1.07 4.48 -18.87
C LEU A 588 -0.31 3.29 -18.30
N ASP A 589 -0.59 2.11 -18.82
CA ASP A 589 0.18 0.88 -18.63
C ASP A 589 0.64 0.36 -19.99
N LEU A 590 1.93 0.13 -20.17
CA LEU A 590 2.54 -0.41 -21.38
C LEU A 590 3.48 -1.56 -21.02
N GLU A 591 3.38 -2.65 -21.75
CA GLU A 591 4.33 -3.77 -21.73
C GLU A 591 4.67 -4.14 -23.17
N ALA A 592 5.97 -4.26 -23.51
CA ALA A 592 6.37 -4.50 -24.89
C ALA A 592 7.70 -5.23 -25.02
N TYR A 593 7.75 -6.24 -25.86
CA TYR A 593 8.99 -6.77 -26.40
C TYR A 593 9.54 -5.84 -27.47
N LEU A 594 10.62 -5.11 -27.14
CA LEU A 594 11.35 -4.24 -28.10
C LEU A 594 12.21 -5.08 -29.04
N ALA A 595 12.70 -6.21 -28.57
CA ALA A 595 13.35 -7.31 -29.28
C ALA A 595 12.98 -8.61 -28.58
N ASP A 596 13.27 -9.77 -29.14
CA ASP A 596 12.88 -11.06 -28.55
C ASP A 596 13.47 -11.30 -27.15
N ASN A 597 14.58 -10.64 -26.85
CA ASN A 597 15.27 -10.73 -25.58
C ASN A 597 15.21 -9.41 -24.76
N VAL A 598 14.38 -8.42 -25.17
CA VAL A 598 14.27 -7.11 -24.51
C VAL A 598 12.82 -6.82 -24.18
N LEU A 599 12.47 -6.91 -22.91
CA LEU A 599 11.13 -6.61 -22.38
C LEU A 599 11.16 -5.27 -21.65
N LEU A 600 10.30 -4.35 -22.07
CA LEU A 600 10.04 -3.06 -21.43
C LEU A 600 8.66 -3.07 -20.78
N THR A 601 8.56 -2.61 -19.54
CA THR A 601 7.27 -2.15 -18.99
C THR A 601 7.37 -0.66 -18.66
N PHE A 602 6.29 0.08 -18.87
CA PHE A 602 6.20 1.49 -18.52
C PHE A 602 4.80 1.80 -17.98
N GLY A 603 4.75 2.42 -16.82
CA GLY A 603 3.53 2.92 -16.22
C GLY A 603 3.61 4.41 -15.94
N SER A 604 2.51 5.13 -16.16
CA SER A 604 2.45 6.57 -15.90
C SER A 604 1.06 6.95 -15.42
N SER A 605 0.98 7.84 -14.44
CA SER A 605 -0.29 8.46 -14.05
C SER A 605 -0.11 9.94 -13.74
N TYR A 606 -1.12 10.71 -14.14
CA TYR A 606 -1.37 12.06 -13.67
C TYR A 606 -2.63 12.04 -12.82
N ASN A 607 -2.58 12.64 -11.63
CA ASN A 607 -3.68 12.69 -10.70
C ASN A 607 -3.75 14.07 -10.06
N ASP A 608 -4.86 14.76 -10.23
CA ASP A 608 -5.13 16.08 -9.66
C ASP A 608 -6.31 15.98 -8.69
N THR A 609 -6.05 16.26 -7.41
CA THR A 609 -7.04 16.16 -6.34
C THR A 609 -7.25 17.52 -5.70
N GLU A 610 -8.47 17.80 -5.23
CA GLU A 610 -8.81 19.08 -4.62
C GLU A 610 -9.91 18.92 -3.57
N ILE A 611 -9.71 19.52 -2.39
CA ILE A 611 -10.74 19.68 -1.36
C ILE A 611 -11.65 20.85 -1.73
N LYS A 612 -12.96 20.60 -1.81
CA LYS A 612 -14.01 21.56 -2.15
C LYS A 612 -14.90 21.82 -0.94
N ASP A 613 -14.34 22.47 0.07
CA ASP A 613 -15.07 22.85 1.28
C ASP A 613 -14.57 24.20 1.79
N LYS A 614 -15.35 25.24 1.53
CA LYS A 614 -14.99 26.62 1.87
C LYS A 614 -14.99 26.90 3.38
N ASN A 615 -15.62 26.04 4.16
CA ASN A 615 -15.80 26.23 5.60
C ASN A 615 -14.87 25.33 6.41
N LEU A 616 -14.20 24.39 5.78
CA LEU A 616 -13.34 23.45 6.47
C LEU A 616 -12.10 24.16 6.99
N ALA A 617 -12.04 24.26 8.32
CA ALA A 617 -10.95 24.84 9.07
C ALA A 617 -10.33 23.77 9.97
N VAL A 618 -9.01 23.62 9.92
CA VAL A 618 -8.27 22.60 10.69
C VAL A 618 -7.20 23.25 11.55
N ALA A 619 -6.93 22.65 12.71
CA ALA A 619 -5.85 23.10 13.56
C ALA A 619 -4.51 23.06 12.80
N ILE A 620 -3.72 24.09 12.94
CA ILE A 620 -2.38 24.20 12.35
C ILE A 620 -1.33 23.59 13.28
N CYS A 621 -0.10 23.43 12.80
CA CYS A 621 1.03 23.04 13.64
C CYS A 621 1.23 23.96 14.84
N GLY A 622 1.66 23.38 15.94
CA GLY A 622 1.75 24.11 17.24
C GLY A 622 2.87 25.14 17.36
N GLY A 623 3.71 25.34 16.32
CA GLY A 623 4.76 26.37 16.33
C GLY A 623 6.06 26.03 15.60
N GLY A 624 6.20 24.80 15.08
CA GLY A 624 7.41 24.38 14.35
C GLY A 624 7.39 24.72 12.87
N CYS A 625 6.22 24.76 12.22
CA CYS A 625 6.07 24.90 10.78
C CYS A 625 5.55 26.28 10.34
N THR A 626 5.64 26.53 9.05
CA THR A 626 5.09 27.70 8.35
C THR A 626 3.79 27.32 7.65
N ILE A 627 2.70 28.04 7.89
CA ILE A 627 1.41 27.83 7.23
C ILE A 627 1.29 28.75 6.03
N THR A 628 0.95 28.19 4.88
CA THR A 628 0.73 28.93 3.62
C THR A 628 -0.73 29.12 3.29
N ASP A 629 -1.62 28.33 3.90
CA ASP A 629 -3.06 28.49 3.75
C ASP A 629 -3.59 29.80 4.37
N PRO A 630 -4.71 30.32 3.86
CA PRO A 630 -5.46 31.35 4.58
C PRO A 630 -5.86 30.84 5.97
N THR A 631 -5.79 31.70 6.97
CA THR A 631 -6.11 31.33 8.36
C THR A 631 -7.34 32.07 8.88
N THR A 632 -8.00 31.46 9.89
CA THR A 632 -9.10 32.03 10.65
C THR A 632 -8.90 31.78 12.15
N ILE A 633 -9.63 32.53 12.99
CA ILE A 633 -9.59 32.35 14.44
C ILE A 633 -10.88 31.69 14.91
N ILE A 634 -10.78 30.55 15.58
CA ILE A 634 -11.89 29.83 16.18
C ILE A 634 -11.56 29.61 17.67
N ASN A 635 -12.41 30.11 18.55
CA ASN A 635 -12.25 29.99 20.01
C ASN A 635 -10.85 30.41 20.51
N GLY A 636 -10.26 31.45 19.87
CA GLY A 636 -8.93 31.96 20.21
C GLY A 636 -7.75 31.17 19.64
N GLY A 637 -7.98 30.06 18.96
CA GLY A 637 -6.97 29.28 18.23
C GLY A 637 -6.92 29.65 16.75
N THR A 638 -5.72 29.52 16.14
CA THR A 638 -5.53 29.73 14.69
C THR A 638 -5.79 28.43 13.93
N TYR A 639 -6.59 28.50 12.85
CA TYR A 639 -6.97 27.39 12.00
C TYR A 639 -6.67 27.71 10.54
N ALA A 640 -6.23 26.72 9.76
CA ALA A 640 -6.04 26.81 8.32
C ALA A 640 -7.35 26.51 7.60
N LEU A 641 -7.69 27.30 6.57
CA LEU A 641 -8.79 27.09 5.65
C LEU A 641 -8.25 26.28 4.46
N VAL A 642 -8.63 25.03 4.35
CA VAL A 642 -8.01 24.05 3.43
C VAL A 642 -8.74 23.86 2.09
N ASN A 643 -9.70 24.75 1.78
CA ASN A 643 -10.40 24.70 0.50
C ASN A 643 -9.44 24.98 -0.66
N GLY A 644 -9.39 24.08 -1.63
CA GLY A 644 -8.48 24.13 -2.77
C GLY A 644 -7.23 23.29 -2.63
N ASN A 645 -6.91 22.81 -1.41
CA ASN A 645 -5.73 21.98 -1.16
C ASN A 645 -5.86 20.60 -1.82
N PRO A 646 -4.75 20.02 -2.27
CA PRO A 646 -4.72 18.62 -2.69
C PRO A 646 -4.87 17.69 -1.48
N LEU A 647 -5.32 16.46 -1.73
CA LEU A 647 -5.35 15.41 -0.69
C LEU A 647 -3.93 15.06 -0.22
N PRO A 648 -3.77 14.71 1.08
CA PRO A 648 -2.49 14.22 1.59
C PRO A 648 -2.03 12.96 0.87
N GLN A 649 -0.70 12.77 0.74
CA GLN A 649 -0.09 11.60 0.11
C GLN A 649 -0.58 11.33 -1.33
N ALA A 650 -1.07 12.35 -2.04
CA ALA A 650 -1.60 12.32 -3.40
C ALA A 650 -0.59 12.92 -4.39
N PRO A 651 0.39 12.16 -4.91
CA PRO A 651 1.33 12.68 -5.89
C PRO A 651 0.62 12.99 -7.21
N LYS A 652 0.90 14.16 -7.80
CA LYS A 652 0.35 14.52 -9.12
C LYS A 652 0.87 13.64 -10.24
N TRP A 653 2.12 13.19 -10.15
CA TRP A 653 2.75 12.33 -11.14
C TRP A 653 3.36 11.10 -10.48
N ILE A 654 3.08 9.95 -11.05
CA ILE A 654 3.79 8.70 -10.82
C ILE A 654 4.26 8.18 -12.19
N HIS A 655 5.53 7.79 -12.28
CA HIS A 655 6.07 7.10 -13.43
C HIS A 655 6.87 5.89 -12.95
N ASN A 656 6.71 4.77 -13.62
CA ASN A 656 7.53 3.58 -13.39
C ASN A 656 7.97 2.97 -14.71
N ALA A 657 9.10 2.31 -14.69
CA ALA A 657 9.61 1.60 -15.86
C ALA A 657 10.42 0.39 -15.38
N THR A 658 10.33 -0.71 -16.11
CA THR A 658 11.26 -1.83 -15.98
C THR A 658 11.84 -2.17 -17.34
N LEU A 659 13.08 -2.56 -17.39
CA LEU A 659 13.73 -3.07 -18.59
C LEU A 659 14.47 -4.36 -18.24
N ARG A 660 14.12 -5.44 -18.92
CA ARG A 660 14.85 -6.70 -18.90
C ARG A 660 15.55 -6.91 -20.22
N VAL A 661 16.82 -7.27 -20.17
CA VAL A 661 17.61 -7.66 -21.34
C VAL A 661 18.23 -9.02 -21.06
N GLY A 662 17.89 -10.03 -21.85
CA GLY A 662 18.45 -11.35 -21.79
C GLY A 662 19.52 -11.57 -22.85
N PHE A 663 20.55 -12.34 -22.53
CA PHE A 663 21.62 -12.75 -23.43
C PHE A 663 21.73 -14.27 -23.37
N PRO A 664 20.91 -15.00 -24.19
CA PRO A 664 20.96 -16.47 -24.21
C PRO A 664 22.31 -16.96 -24.74
N LEU A 665 22.84 -17.98 -24.08
CA LEU A 665 24.09 -18.62 -24.43
C LEU A 665 23.84 -19.96 -25.15
N SER A 666 24.86 -20.47 -25.82
CA SER A 666 24.73 -21.68 -26.66
C SER A 666 24.44 -22.96 -25.89
N ASP A 667 24.65 -22.98 -24.58
CA ASP A 667 24.44 -24.12 -23.69
C ASP A 667 23.06 -24.11 -23.01
N GLY A 668 22.17 -23.18 -23.39
CA GLY A 668 20.84 -23.02 -22.81
C GLY A 668 20.80 -22.19 -21.54
N SER A 669 21.95 -21.64 -21.09
CA SER A 669 22.01 -20.67 -20.02
C SER A 669 21.76 -19.24 -20.54
N GLU A 670 21.53 -18.29 -19.63
CA GLU A 670 21.31 -16.90 -19.97
C GLU A 670 22.01 -15.99 -18.96
N LEU A 671 22.70 -14.97 -19.47
CA LEU A 671 23.04 -13.78 -18.72
C LEU A 671 21.90 -12.77 -18.88
N TYR A 672 21.48 -12.12 -17.80
CA TYR A 672 20.46 -11.09 -17.92
C TYR A 672 20.74 -9.86 -17.07
N ALA A 673 20.18 -8.75 -17.51
CA ALA A 673 20.11 -7.51 -16.74
C ALA A 673 18.64 -7.09 -16.60
N TYR A 674 18.24 -6.74 -15.40
CA TYR A 674 16.93 -6.21 -15.08
C TYR A 674 17.10 -4.91 -14.31
N THR A 675 16.40 -3.84 -14.71
CA THR A 675 16.36 -2.59 -13.98
C THR A 675 14.93 -2.12 -13.80
N ASP A 676 14.61 -1.56 -12.64
CA ASP A 676 13.31 -0.97 -12.32
C ASP A 676 13.50 0.45 -11.79
N TRP A 677 12.61 1.34 -12.18
CA TRP A 677 12.62 2.73 -11.77
C TRP A 677 11.22 3.18 -11.37
N ALA A 678 11.12 3.91 -10.28
CA ALA A 678 9.89 4.48 -9.76
C ALA A 678 10.11 5.94 -9.40
N TYR A 679 9.31 6.81 -10.02
CA TYR A 679 9.27 8.25 -9.73
C TYR A 679 7.91 8.63 -9.17
N ARG A 680 7.91 9.44 -8.11
CA ARG A 680 6.73 10.17 -7.66
C ARG A 680 7.04 11.66 -7.49
N SER A 681 6.07 12.51 -7.81
CA SER A 681 6.16 13.95 -7.53
C SER A 681 6.05 14.25 -6.04
N ALA A 682 6.25 15.51 -5.66
CA ALA A 682 6.06 15.98 -4.30
C ALA A 682 4.62 15.73 -3.79
N VAL A 683 4.49 15.51 -2.48
CA VAL A 683 3.21 15.28 -1.77
C VAL A 683 3.14 16.13 -0.50
N ASN A 684 1.94 16.55 -0.11
CA ASN A 684 1.70 17.10 1.23
C ASN A 684 1.47 15.94 2.21
N PHE A 685 1.94 16.06 3.45
CA PHE A 685 1.70 15.04 4.47
C PHE A 685 0.43 15.30 5.26
N PHE A 686 0.02 16.57 5.38
CA PHE A 686 -1.17 17.01 6.09
C PHE A 686 -2.19 17.64 5.14
N ILE A 687 -3.40 17.84 5.63
CA ILE A 687 -4.49 18.48 4.89
C ILE A 687 -4.31 19.99 4.76
N TYR A 688 -3.56 20.64 5.66
CA TYR A 688 -3.08 22.02 5.50
C TYR A 688 -1.75 22.05 4.74
N GLU A 689 -1.44 23.16 4.10
CA GLU A 689 -0.19 23.34 3.37
C GLU A 689 0.89 23.99 4.22
N SER A 690 2.05 23.33 4.26
CA SER A 690 3.26 23.79 4.92
C SER A 690 4.48 23.39 4.09
N PRO A 691 5.41 24.31 3.80
CA PRO A 691 6.65 23.98 3.11
C PRO A 691 7.40 22.82 3.78
N GLU A 692 7.49 22.81 5.10
CA GLU A 692 8.21 21.80 5.89
C GLU A 692 7.60 20.41 5.74
N PHE A 693 6.27 20.34 5.67
CA PHE A 693 5.52 19.08 5.58
C PHE A 693 5.12 18.71 4.14
N ARG A 694 5.90 19.22 3.19
CA ARG A 694 5.79 18.83 1.77
C ARG A 694 6.96 17.95 1.36
N GLY A 695 6.73 16.64 1.28
CA GLY A 695 7.72 15.67 0.80
C GLY A 695 8.17 15.98 -0.62
N ARG A 696 9.50 15.99 -0.86
CA ARG A 696 10.09 16.23 -2.18
C ARG A 696 9.80 15.06 -3.13
N SER A 697 9.95 15.31 -4.43
CA SER A 697 9.90 14.24 -5.42
C SER A 697 10.97 13.18 -5.14
N SER A 698 10.63 11.92 -5.40
CA SER A 698 11.51 10.77 -5.22
C SER A 698 11.69 10.04 -6.55
N LEU A 699 12.92 9.62 -6.82
CA LEU A 699 13.28 8.71 -7.91
C LEU A 699 14.10 7.58 -7.31
N GLU A 700 13.52 6.39 -7.25
CA GLU A 700 14.19 5.19 -6.76
C GLU A 700 14.40 4.22 -7.90
N GLY A 701 15.58 3.60 -7.96
CA GLY A 701 15.91 2.62 -8.97
C GLY A 701 16.47 1.35 -8.37
N GLY A 702 16.21 0.23 -9.03
CA GLY A 702 16.78 -1.07 -8.78
C GLY A 702 17.57 -1.59 -9.97
N LEU A 703 18.54 -2.43 -9.71
CA LEU A 703 19.32 -3.17 -10.71
C LEU A 703 19.48 -4.62 -10.22
N ARG A 704 19.32 -5.57 -11.13
CA ARG A 704 19.66 -6.97 -10.95
C ARG A 704 20.47 -7.45 -12.16
N LEU A 705 21.62 -8.06 -11.92
CA LEU A 705 22.43 -8.71 -12.92
C LEU A 705 22.54 -10.18 -12.54
N GLY A 706 22.08 -11.05 -13.39
CA GLY A 706 21.99 -12.47 -13.08
C GLY A 706 22.49 -13.38 -14.18
N TYR A 707 22.77 -14.59 -13.79
CA TYR A 707 23.09 -15.71 -14.63
C TYR A 707 22.20 -16.90 -14.22
N ASN A 708 21.42 -17.38 -15.16
CA ASN A 708 20.64 -18.60 -14.97
C ASN A 708 21.16 -19.72 -15.86
N TRP A 709 21.04 -20.94 -15.39
CA TRP A 709 21.47 -22.13 -16.13
C TRP A 709 20.51 -23.29 -15.91
N ASP A 710 20.72 -24.37 -16.63
CA ASP A 710 19.86 -25.54 -16.64
C ASP A 710 18.40 -25.14 -16.92
N TYR A 711 18.21 -24.40 -18.05
CA TYR A 711 16.90 -23.88 -18.48
C TYR A 711 16.16 -23.03 -17.43
N GLY A 712 16.91 -22.28 -16.59
CA GLY A 712 16.36 -21.39 -15.56
C GLY A 712 16.04 -22.10 -14.24
N GLN A 713 16.47 -23.36 -14.08
CA GLN A 713 16.33 -24.10 -12.83
C GLN A 713 17.19 -23.48 -11.72
N TYR A 714 18.36 -22.97 -12.05
CA TYR A 714 19.23 -22.27 -11.12
C TYR A 714 19.47 -20.84 -11.59
N ASP A 715 19.49 -19.92 -10.64
CA ASP A 715 19.78 -18.48 -10.87
C ASP A 715 20.70 -17.95 -9.78
N VAL A 716 21.70 -17.18 -10.17
CA VAL A 716 22.50 -16.38 -9.25
C VAL A 716 22.50 -14.93 -9.73
N ALA A 717 22.26 -13.99 -8.82
CA ALA A 717 22.22 -12.59 -9.19
C ALA A 717 22.86 -11.69 -8.14
N VAL A 718 23.40 -10.56 -8.60
CA VAL A 718 23.74 -9.40 -7.78
C VAL A 718 22.65 -8.37 -7.97
N PHE A 719 22.17 -7.79 -6.88
CA PHE A 719 21.13 -6.77 -6.94
C PHE A 719 21.51 -5.51 -6.16
N GLY A 720 20.91 -4.37 -6.53
CA GLY A 720 20.96 -3.13 -5.77
C GLY A 720 19.61 -2.46 -5.74
N ARG A 721 19.25 -1.83 -4.61
CA ARG A 721 18.02 -1.06 -4.39
C ARG A 721 18.37 0.37 -4.01
N ASN A 722 17.46 1.32 -4.28
CA ASN A 722 17.69 2.76 -4.11
C ASN A 722 19.05 3.21 -4.69
N LEU A 723 19.32 2.87 -5.94
CA LEU A 723 20.59 3.16 -6.62
C LEU A 723 20.97 4.64 -6.60
N THR A 724 19.98 5.52 -6.61
CA THR A 724 20.18 6.98 -6.55
C THR A 724 20.69 7.43 -5.19
N ASN A 725 20.59 6.57 -4.17
CA ASN A 725 20.92 6.86 -2.77
C ASN A 725 20.29 8.17 -2.24
N GLN A 726 19.08 8.47 -2.72
CA GLN A 726 18.38 9.65 -2.27
C GLN A 726 17.91 9.48 -0.83
N THR A 727 18.10 10.51 -0.02
CA THR A 727 17.45 10.64 1.29
C THR A 727 16.24 11.54 1.13
N ARG A 728 15.05 11.02 1.47
CA ARG A 728 13.77 11.72 1.33
C ARG A 728 12.95 11.57 2.58
N VAL A 729 12.32 12.67 2.98
CA VAL A 729 11.23 12.63 3.96
C VAL A 729 10.01 12.08 3.24
N VAL A 730 9.48 10.96 3.73
CA VAL A 730 8.35 10.23 3.14
C VAL A 730 7.06 10.36 3.95
N GLY A 731 7.18 10.89 5.17
CA GLY A 731 6.09 11.21 6.08
C GLY A 731 6.60 12.09 7.19
N ALA A 732 5.70 12.72 7.91
CA ALA A 732 6.02 13.60 9.02
C ALA A 732 4.96 13.51 10.10
N ILE A 733 5.30 14.01 11.29
CA ILE A 733 4.37 14.21 12.38
C ILE A 733 4.61 15.59 12.99
N ASP A 734 3.54 16.27 13.38
CA ASP A 734 3.63 17.60 13.95
C ASP A 734 3.64 17.53 15.48
N PHE A 735 4.83 17.47 16.05
CA PHE A 735 5.06 17.59 17.50
C PHE A 735 5.78 18.90 17.87
N ASN A 736 5.60 19.96 17.09
CA ASN A 736 6.31 21.24 17.23
C ASN A 736 7.83 21.13 17.05
N ASN A 737 8.33 20.07 16.46
CA ASN A 737 9.77 19.78 16.35
C ASN A 737 10.17 19.28 14.94
N LEU A 738 9.39 19.61 13.91
CA LEU A 738 9.70 19.31 12.49
C LEU A 738 10.21 17.88 12.27
N THR A 739 9.49 16.92 12.86
CA THR A 739 9.81 15.49 12.81
C THR A 739 9.49 14.91 11.44
N GLY A 740 10.39 14.10 10.92
CA GLY A 740 10.20 13.39 9.65
C GLY A 740 10.59 11.91 9.74
N PHE A 741 10.03 11.13 8.82
CA PHE A 741 10.40 9.74 8.53
C PHE A 741 11.16 9.69 7.22
N LEU A 742 12.17 8.83 7.13
CA LEU A 742 12.99 8.71 5.93
C LEU A 742 12.64 7.44 5.12
N ASN A 743 12.98 7.49 3.82
CA ASN A 743 12.94 6.31 2.97
C ASN A 743 14.07 5.32 3.30
N GLU A 744 13.97 4.10 2.78
CA GLU A 744 14.99 3.05 2.96
C GLU A 744 16.35 3.46 2.37
N PRO A 745 17.47 3.02 2.96
CA PRO A 745 18.81 3.30 2.43
C PRO A 745 19.08 2.53 1.13
N ARG A 746 20.17 2.88 0.44
CA ARG A 746 20.69 2.07 -0.67
C ARG A 746 21.23 0.76 -0.13
N THR A 747 20.79 -0.35 -0.72
CA THR A 747 21.25 -1.70 -0.37
C THR A 747 21.80 -2.42 -1.60
N TRP A 748 22.72 -3.35 -1.35
CA TRP A 748 23.29 -4.28 -2.32
C TRP A 748 23.27 -5.68 -1.76
N GLY A 749 23.15 -6.67 -2.61
CA GLY A 749 23.20 -8.05 -2.18
C GLY A 749 23.43 -9.02 -3.31
N VAL A 750 23.53 -10.28 -2.92
CA VAL A 750 23.59 -11.44 -3.81
C VAL A 750 22.42 -12.35 -3.48
N GLU A 751 21.88 -13.01 -4.49
CA GLU A 751 20.76 -13.93 -4.33
C GLU A 751 21.00 -15.17 -5.18
N PHE A 752 20.68 -16.32 -4.63
CA PHE A 752 20.66 -17.61 -5.32
C PHE A 752 19.25 -18.19 -5.25
N THR A 753 18.77 -18.69 -6.40
CA THR A 753 17.48 -19.40 -6.51
C THR A 753 17.70 -20.75 -7.16
N ALA A 754 17.09 -21.79 -6.60
CA ALA A 754 16.95 -23.11 -7.20
C ALA A 754 15.47 -23.46 -7.32
N LYS A 755 15.04 -23.92 -8.49
CA LYS A 755 13.70 -24.43 -8.78
C LYS A 755 13.78 -25.93 -9.09
N PHE A 756 12.78 -26.70 -8.72
CA PHE A 756 12.80 -28.14 -8.92
C PHE A 756 11.36 -28.71 -9.01
#